data_0b33270a19bfab872c493c359a2110ec
#
_entry.id   0b33270a19bfab872c493c359a2110ec
#
_cell.length_a   1.000
_cell.length_b   1.000
_cell.length_c   1.000
_cell.angle_alpha   90.00
_cell.angle_beta   90.00
_cell.angle_gamma   90.00
#
_symmetry.space_group_name_H-M   'P 1'
#
loop_
_entity.id
_entity.type
_entity.pdbx_description
1 polymer ?
#
loop_
_entity_poly.entity_id
_entity_poly.type
_entity_poly.pdbx_seq_one_letter_code
_entity_poly.pdbx_strand_id
1 'polypeptide(L)'
;DLNLFIVGGEDKSAIRKGLLELEKDLLSGKEPASLAYQYYVRSNNEEKFAAVLIGSSRDELQKEIDAAKSGIETSFTGSGDWNSPRGSYFTASPLSREGKVAFTYPGGFSAYVDCGRSLFQMFPGLHELDEQYLNQTGPADKRRGSNYLGELLHERRLYPRTLERLTDAEVTELQKDFIHTPIAMFESGVSSAVLNTHVMRKGFGLEPEIAFGYSMGEISMLYGLGVWESMSNMSDILNSSKLFEERLAGPMNAVREAWDLGPDEFRQKPLWGCYSLQLSPQIVQQEIENEAHVYLILINTPEEVVIAGEPTACQRVIQKLARPVHPIPVTDVVHCEPVRTEYEEIKRIHTDNVVECPDIDFYSAIDYEVSKLDSKTLAHNVASIYGKTVDYSRLIEKVYADGARIFVDMGPRTTCSKWISKTLDNRPHLSISVNRKGTDNREMILQALSSLISHRVPVKLETLFPSQPVQAEKQLMQTIKLGGTPVQQVFEKGADKLFKDTKGLRPQGTEFQSFKVSESQSVNASGRAYSNFVGPDYAPGNVSVSSFSPFPGEYGSHRNSAHSAFLNVRQHGMRQLAELISSNTNTKGISVSNTFQHTVSQKTKPETQQPVPQTKPCIFDYHDLLELAGGSIANVFGAEYAEIDSYRRCVRLPMEPYLLVSRVTQLDAKLGEFKPSTITTEYDIPENAWYTTDGQIPWAVAVESGQCDLMLISYLGIDFDCKGEQVYRLLDCTLTYLDDMPLEGQTLRYEISINSFAKHDQNLLFFFNYECFRHILIEFKRVTKISIFS
;
A
#
# COMPACT_ATOMS: atom_id res chain seq x y z
N ASP A 1 18.88 -7.45 1.05
CA ASP A 1 18.29 -6.88 -0.18
C ASP A 1 18.73 -7.64 -1.42
N LEU A 2 17.78 -8.02 -2.28
CA LEU A 2 18.07 -8.63 -3.58
C LEU A 2 18.64 -7.59 -4.53
N ASN A 3 19.73 -7.91 -5.23
CA ASN A 3 20.37 -7.04 -6.20
C ASN A 3 20.42 -7.71 -7.57
N LEU A 4 20.41 -6.89 -8.63
CA LEU A 4 20.42 -7.32 -10.01
C LEU A 4 21.75 -6.88 -10.66
N PHE A 5 22.42 -7.84 -11.33
CA PHE A 5 23.72 -7.64 -11.98
C PHE A 5 23.61 -7.95 -13.47
N ILE A 6 24.00 -7.03 -14.33
CA ILE A 6 23.92 -7.15 -15.78
C ILE A 6 25.31 -7.33 -16.36
N VAL A 7 25.51 -8.43 -17.04
CA VAL A 7 26.75 -8.72 -17.77
C VAL A 7 26.43 -8.80 -19.26
N GLY A 8 26.75 -7.74 -19.97
CA GLY A 8 26.53 -7.64 -21.42
C GLY A 8 27.71 -8.15 -22.24
N GLY A 9 27.46 -8.42 -23.53
CA GLY A 9 28.52 -8.79 -24.47
C GLY A 9 28.02 -9.12 -25.88
N GLU A 10 28.90 -8.97 -26.87
CA GLU A 10 28.60 -9.23 -28.30
C GLU A 10 28.60 -10.71 -28.66
N ASP A 11 29.29 -11.53 -27.85
CA ASP A 11 29.43 -12.96 -28.08
C ASP A 11 29.63 -13.73 -26.77
N LYS A 12 29.65 -15.04 -26.87
CA LYS A 12 29.90 -15.96 -25.78
C LYS A 12 31.17 -15.66 -24.97
N SER A 13 32.24 -15.27 -25.66
CA SER A 13 33.54 -14.97 -25.04
C SER A 13 33.45 -13.70 -24.18
N ALA A 14 32.77 -12.68 -24.68
CA ALA A 14 32.54 -11.43 -23.96
C ALA A 14 31.72 -11.64 -22.69
N ILE A 15 30.61 -12.38 -22.78
CA ILE A 15 29.78 -12.72 -21.62
C ILE A 15 30.60 -13.49 -20.57
N ARG A 16 31.34 -14.52 -21.00
CA ARG A 16 32.20 -15.30 -20.09
C ARG A 16 33.25 -14.43 -19.39
N LYS A 17 33.87 -13.51 -20.13
CA LYS A 17 34.86 -12.58 -19.58
C LYS A 17 34.20 -11.66 -18.53
N GLY A 18 33.03 -11.12 -18.83
CA GLY A 18 32.27 -10.28 -17.90
C GLY A 18 31.89 -11.01 -16.60
N LEU A 19 31.51 -12.31 -16.69
CA LEU A 19 31.25 -13.12 -15.49
C LEU A 19 32.51 -13.32 -14.63
N LEU A 20 33.68 -13.54 -15.24
CA LEU A 20 34.94 -13.67 -14.54
C LEU A 20 35.37 -12.34 -13.89
N GLU A 21 35.07 -11.20 -14.51
CA GLU A 21 35.32 -9.89 -13.96
C GLU A 21 34.40 -9.63 -12.74
N LEU A 22 33.10 -9.99 -12.84
CA LEU A 22 32.16 -9.90 -11.73
C LEU A 22 32.58 -10.75 -10.54
N GLU A 23 33.03 -11.99 -10.77
CA GLU A 23 33.57 -12.87 -9.74
C GLU A 23 34.79 -12.26 -9.04
N LYS A 24 35.72 -11.72 -9.82
CA LYS A 24 36.92 -11.03 -9.29
C LYS A 24 36.56 -9.82 -8.45
N ASP A 25 35.60 -9.01 -8.92
CA ASP A 25 35.11 -7.83 -8.20
C ASP A 25 34.42 -8.23 -6.90
N LEU A 26 33.63 -9.29 -6.91
CA LEU A 26 32.99 -9.85 -5.73
C LEU A 26 34.02 -10.31 -4.67
N LEU A 27 35.08 -11.00 -5.11
CA LEU A 27 36.17 -11.44 -4.24
C LEU A 27 37.03 -10.30 -3.71
N SER A 28 37.02 -9.12 -4.33
CA SER A 28 37.74 -7.94 -3.86
C SER A 28 37.19 -7.30 -2.59
N GLY A 29 36.07 -7.77 -2.10
CA GLY A 29 35.45 -7.30 -0.88
C GLY A 29 34.42 -6.17 -1.03
N LYS A 30 34.07 -5.77 -2.25
CA LYS A 30 33.04 -4.77 -2.52
C LYS A 30 31.66 -5.26 -2.07
N GLU A 31 30.82 -4.36 -1.60
CA GLU A 31 29.45 -4.68 -1.22
C GLU A 31 28.57 -5.01 -2.45
N PRO A 32 27.71 -6.05 -2.40
CA PRO A 32 26.88 -6.47 -3.54
C PRO A 32 26.05 -5.34 -4.15
N ALA A 33 25.41 -4.49 -3.34
CA ALA A 33 24.62 -3.36 -3.83
C ALA A 33 25.46 -2.35 -4.64
N SER A 34 26.68 -2.04 -4.16
CA SER A 34 27.60 -1.16 -4.87
C SER A 34 28.09 -1.76 -6.20
N LEU A 35 28.33 -3.10 -6.19
CA LEU A 35 28.68 -3.81 -7.41
C LEU A 35 27.53 -3.82 -8.42
N ALA A 36 26.30 -4.08 -7.98
CA ALA A 36 25.14 -4.08 -8.84
C ALA A 36 24.97 -2.74 -9.55
N TYR A 37 25.11 -1.64 -8.83
CA TYR A 37 25.12 -0.29 -9.41
C TYR A 37 26.24 -0.09 -10.45
N GLN A 38 27.47 -0.52 -10.15
CA GLN A 38 28.59 -0.41 -11.09
C GLN A 38 28.34 -1.19 -12.39
N TYR A 39 27.76 -2.39 -12.28
CA TYR A 39 27.43 -3.21 -13.45
C TYR A 39 26.23 -2.66 -14.23
N TYR A 40 25.24 -2.06 -13.54
CA TYR A 40 24.18 -1.32 -14.21
C TYR A 40 24.71 -0.13 -15.02
N VAL A 41 25.55 0.72 -14.42
CA VAL A 41 26.12 1.90 -15.11
C VAL A 41 27.00 1.51 -16.30
N ARG A 42 27.67 0.36 -16.24
CA ARG A 42 28.48 -0.17 -17.33
C ARG A 42 27.68 -0.87 -18.42
N SER A 43 26.47 -1.34 -18.09
CA SER A 43 25.65 -2.08 -19.05
C SER A 43 25.27 -1.21 -20.25
N ASN A 44 25.35 -1.81 -21.44
CA ASN A 44 24.97 -1.15 -22.68
C ASN A 44 23.80 -1.91 -23.33
N ASN A 45 22.71 -1.21 -23.63
CA ASN A 45 21.55 -1.80 -24.29
C ASN A 45 21.80 -2.19 -25.77
N GLU A 46 22.87 -1.74 -26.36
CA GLU A 46 23.24 -2.07 -27.75
C GLU A 46 23.93 -3.43 -27.90
N GLU A 47 24.53 -3.98 -26.83
CA GLU A 47 25.18 -5.30 -26.84
C GLU A 47 24.20 -6.39 -27.23
N LYS A 48 24.69 -7.41 -27.95
CA LYS A 48 23.84 -8.46 -28.50
C LYS A 48 23.19 -9.33 -27.44
N PHE A 49 23.91 -9.64 -26.35
CA PHE A 49 23.50 -10.54 -25.28
C PHE A 49 23.62 -9.87 -23.93
N ALA A 50 22.81 -10.30 -22.96
CA ALA A 50 22.95 -9.94 -21.56
C ALA A 50 22.65 -11.14 -20.66
N ALA A 51 23.59 -11.50 -19.80
CA ALA A 51 23.34 -12.39 -18.68
C ALA A 51 22.95 -11.53 -17.46
N VAL A 52 21.89 -11.89 -16.80
CA VAL A 52 21.38 -11.18 -15.63
C VAL A 52 21.39 -12.11 -14.44
N LEU A 53 22.07 -11.67 -13.36
CA LEU A 53 22.17 -12.44 -12.13
C LEU A 53 21.44 -11.73 -11.00
N ILE A 54 20.83 -12.49 -10.11
CA ILE A 54 20.11 -12.00 -8.93
C ILE A 54 20.73 -12.59 -7.68
N GLY A 55 21.12 -11.75 -6.72
CA GLY A 55 21.67 -12.23 -5.44
C GLY A 55 21.57 -11.20 -4.33
N SER A 56 21.43 -11.65 -3.08
CA SER A 56 21.32 -10.79 -1.89
C SER A 56 22.63 -10.73 -1.10
N SER A 57 23.48 -11.74 -1.24
CA SER A 57 24.74 -11.88 -0.51
C SER A 57 25.86 -12.33 -1.45
N ARG A 58 27.10 -12.22 -0.95
CA ARG A 58 28.29 -12.70 -1.69
C ARG A 58 28.21 -14.18 -2.02
N ASP A 59 27.79 -14.99 -1.05
CA ASP A 59 27.71 -16.45 -1.21
C ASP A 59 26.63 -16.86 -2.21
N GLU A 60 25.50 -16.18 -2.21
CA GLU A 60 24.44 -16.40 -3.22
C GLU A 60 24.94 -15.98 -4.60
N LEU A 61 25.49 -14.78 -4.74
CA LEU A 61 25.95 -14.29 -6.02
C LEU A 61 27.09 -15.17 -6.59
N GLN A 62 27.98 -15.71 -5.75
CA GLN A 62 29.00 -16.67 -6.21
C GLN A 62 28.35 -17.94 -6.78
N LYS A 63 27.32 -18.48 -6.12
CA LYS A 63 26.58 -19.65 -6.62
C LYS A 63 25.90 -19.35 -7.97
N GLU A 64 25.29 -18.17 -8.09
CA GLU A 64 24.65 -17.74 -9.34
C GLU A 64 25.68 -17.57 -10.47
N ILE A 65 26.86 -17.01 -10.20
CA ILE A 65 27.96 -16.87 -11.16
C ILE A 65 28.43 -18.27 -11.63
N ASP A 66 28.61 -19.23 -10.72
CA ASP A 66 29.06 -20.57 -11.07
C ASP A 66 28.00 -21.34 -11.88
N ALA A 67 26.72 -21.19 -11.53
CA ALA A 67 25.61 -21.75 -12.29
C ALA A 67 25.49 -21.10 -13.69
N ALA A 68 25.67 -19.77 -13.77
CA ALA A 68 25.64 -19.04 -15.03
C ALA A 68 26.74 -19.45 -16.00
N LYS A 69 27.97 -19.66 -15.54
CA LYS A 69 29.09 -20.14 -16.37
C LYS A 69 28.73 -21.42 -17.12
N SER A 70 28.10 -22.36 -16.44
CA SER A 70 27.65 -23.65 -17.05
C SER A 70 26.40 -23.48 -17.90
N GLY A 71 25.40 -22.73 -17.40
CA GLY A 71 24.11 -22.56 -18.09
C GLY A 71 24.24 -21.80 -19.41
N ILE A 72 25.06 -20.75 -19.45
CA ILE A 72 25.33 -19.95 -20.67
C ILE A 72 26.03 -20.78 -21.74
N GLU A 73 26.98 -21.63 -21.36
CA GLU A 73 27.59 -22.58 -22.29
C GLU A 73 26.54 -23.46 -23.00
N THR A 74 25.59 -23.96 -22.20
CA THR A 74 24.50 -24.81 -22.69
C THR A 74 23.54 -24.05 -23.59
N SER A 75 23.16 -22.82 -23.24
CA SER A 75 22.27 -21.97 -24.05
C SER A 75 22.88 -21.67 -25.44
N PHE A 76 24.16 -21.40 -25.56
CA PHE A 76 24.82 -21.20 -26.86
C PHE A 76 24.94 -22.46 -27.70
N THR A 77 24.75 -23.64 -27.14
CA THR A 77 24.75 -24.92 -27.88
C THR A 77 23.37 -25.36 -28.36
N GLY A 78 22.33 -24.51 -28.12
CA GLY A 78 20.97 -24.75 -28.60
C GLY A 78 20.07 -25.54 -27.66
N SER A 79 20.42 -25.60 -26.37
CA SER A 79 19.63 -26.31 -25.34
C SER A 79 18.54 -25.44 -24.67
N GLY A 80 18.21 -24.29 -25.27
CA GLY A 80 17.23 -23.33 -24.73
C GLY A 80 17.83 -22.27 -23.81
N ASP A 81 16.98 -21.54 -23.15
CA ASP A 81 17.38 -20.48 -22.22
C ASP A 81 17.87 -21.08 -20.89
N TRP A 82 18.80 -20.39 -20.25
CA TRP A 82 19.21 -20.72 -18.89
C TRP A 82 18.46 -19.84 -17.88
N ASN A 83 17.89 -20.46 -16.88
CA ASN A 83 17.36 -19.78 -15.71
C ASN A 83 17.74 -20.50 -14.42
N SER A 84 17.97 -19.74 -13.36
CA SER A 84 18.22 -20.29 -12.02
C SER A 84 16.93 -20.29 -11.18
N PRO A 85 16.88 -21.09 -10.10
CA PRO A 85 15.77 -21.03 -9.17
C PRO A 85 15.58 -19.63 -8.53
N ARG A 86 16.61 -18.82 -8.46
CA ARG A 86 16.58 -17.44 -7.96
C ARG A 86 16.03 -16.45 -9.00
N GLY A 87 15.98 -16.84 -10.26
CA GLY A 87 15.51 -16.02 -11.38
C GLY A 87 16.62 -15.32 -12.15
N SER A 88 17.90 -15.66 -11.93
CA SER A 88 18.96 -15.26 -12.85
C SER A 88 18.68 -15.90 -14.22
N TYR A 89 18.93 -15.16 -15.31
CA TYR A 89 18.47 -15.55 -16.62
C TYR A 89 19.47 -15.22 -17.73
N PHE A 90 19.52 -16.08 -18.76
CA PHE A 90 20.26 -15.85 -19.99
C PHE A 90 19.61 -16.55 -21.18
N THR A 91 19.52 -15.83 -22.31
CA THR A 91 19.17 -16.42 -23.60
C THR A 91 20.24 -16.13 -24.65
N ALA A 92 20.53 -17.14 -25.47
CA ALA A 92 21.35 -16.98 -26.68
C ALA A 92 20.51 -16.57 -27.92
N SER A 93 19.19 -16.40 -27.76
CA SER A 93 18.24 -16.05 -28.83
C SER A 93 17.31 -14.93 -28.37
N PRO A 94 17.83 -13.70 -28.18
CA PRO A 94 16.99 -12.58 -27.75
C PRO A 94 15.85 -12.26 -28.72
N LEU A 95 14.65 -12.06 -28.21
CA LEU A 95 13.42 -11.93 -29.00
C LEU A 95 13.00 -10.49 -29.31
N SER A 96 13.50 -9.49 -28.59
CA SER A 96 13.01 -8.10 -28.72
C SER A 96 13.32 -7.44 -30.07
N ARG A 97 14.27 -7.99 -30.83
CA ARG A 97 14.61 -7.43 -32.15
C ARG A 97 13.58 -7.75 -33.22
N GLU A 98 12.77 -8.78 -33.01
CA GLU A 98 11.86 -9.34 -34.03
C GLU A 98 10.43 -9.49 -33.52
N GLY A 99 10.22 -9.32 -32.20
CA GLY A 99 8.96 -9.58 -31.54
C GLY A 99 8.43 -8.40 -30.74
N LYS A 100 7.10 -8.19 -30.84
CA LYS A 100 6.38 -7.18 -30.06
C LYS A 100 6.21 -7.63 -28.59
N VAL A 101 6.16 -6.65 -27.69
CA VAL A 101 5.78 -6.85 -26.31
C VAL A 101 4.26 -6.82 -26.16
N ALA A 102 3.71 -7.85 -25.58
CA ALA A 102 2.28 -7.96 -25.31
C ALA A 102 2.00 -8.05 -23.81
N PHE A 103 1.13 -7.17 -23.29
CA PHE A 103 0.61 -7.28 -21.94
C PHE A 103 -0.66 -8.12 -21.93
N THR A 104 -0.73 -9.06 -20.99
CA THR A 104 -1.91 -9.88 -20.78
C THR A 104 -2.44 -9.74 -19.36
N TYR A 105 -3.76 -9.86 -19.22
CA TYR A 105 -4.48 -9.62 -17.99
C TYR A 105 -5.36 -10.80 -17.63
N PRO A 106 -5.26 -11.34 -16.40
CA PRO A 106 -6.06 -12.50 -15.99
C PRO A 106 -7.52 -12.14 -15.75
N GLY A 107 -8.36 -13.16 -15.73
CA GLY A 107 -9.78 -13.05 -15.47
C GLY A 107 -10.13 -12.82 -13.99
N GLY A 108 -11.42 -12.87 -13.69
CA GLY A 108 -11.97 -12.81 -12.35
C GLY A 108 -11.42 -13.91 -11.44
N PHE A 109 -11.57 -13.76 -10.13
CA PHE A 109 -11.09 -14.70 -9.10
C PHE A 109 -9.57 -14.93 -9.08
N SER A 110 -8.81 -14.05 -9.71
CA SER A 110 -7.34 -14.10 -9.70
C SER A 110 -6.73 -13.47 -8.44
N ALA A 111 -7.40 -12.51 -7.79
CA ALA A 111 -6.92 -11.87 -6.57
C ALA A 111 -6.78 -12.84 -5.39
N TYR A 112 -5.98 -12.48 -4.42
CA TYR A 112 -5.77 -13.22 -3.19
C TYR A 112 -5.36 -12.26 -2.07
N VAL A 113 -5.60 -12.68 -0.83
CA VAL A 113 -5.21 -11.90 0.35
C VAL A 113 -3.72 -11.55 0.29
N ASP A 114 -3.39 -10.30 0.54
CA ASP A 114 -2.05 -9.72 0.48
C ASP A 114 -1.46 -9.48 -0.93
N CYS A 115 -2.30 -9.58 -1.96
CA CYS A 115 -1.87 -9.38 -3.33
C CYS A 115 -1.35 -7.96 -3.58
N GLY A 116 -0.06 -7.81 -3.89
CA GLY A 116 0.55 -6.52 -4.24
C GLY A 116 0.91 -5.62 -3.06
N ARG A 117 0.74 -6.04 -1.79
CA ARG A 117 1.02 -5.20 -0.62
C ARG A 117 2.44 -4.65 -0.59
N SER A 118 3.43 -5.48 -0.84
CA SER A 118 4.83 -5.05 -0.81
C SER A 118 5.19 -4.06 -1.93
N LEU A 119 4.35 -3.92 -2.97
CA LEU A 119 4.54 -2.88 -3.99
C LEU A 119 4.46 -1.47 -3.41
N PHE A 120 3.58 -1.23 -2.45
CA PHE A 120 3.45 0.08 -1.79
C PHE A 120 4.69 0.45 -0.97
N GLN A 121 5.39 -0.55 -0.43
CA GLN A 121 6.67 -0.34 0.27
C GLN A 121 7.80 -0.05 -0.72
N MET A 122 7.84 -0.77 -1.85
CA MET A 122 8.84 -0.59 -2.89
C MET A 122 8.65 0.70 -3.69
N PHE A 123 7.41 1.08 -3.93
CA PHE A 123 7.01 2.21 -4.76
C PHE A 123 6.02 3.11 -4.01
N PRO A 124 6.50 3.94 -3.06
CA PRO A 124 5.62 4.81 -2.25
C PRO A 124 4.71 5.73 -3.06
N GLY A 125 5.11 6.11 -4.29
CA GLY A 125 4.27 6.88 -5.20
C GLY A 125 2.98 6.19 -5.65
N LEU A 126 2.83 4.87 -5.42
CA LEU A 126 1.56 4.17 -5.66
C LEU A 126 0.43 4.66 -4.74
N HIS A 127 0.77 5.23 -3.57
CA HIS A 127 -0.23 5.87 -2.70
C HIS A 127 -0.84 7.13 -3.34
N GLU A 128 -0.07 7.87 -4.13
CA GLU A 128 -0.59 9.04 -4.86
C GLU A 128 -1.50 8.63 -6.02
N LEU A 129 -1.19 7.51 -6.66
CA LEU A 129 -2.05 6.93 -7.68
C LEU A 129 -3.43 6.58 -7.08
N ASP A 130 -3.43 5.99 -5.91
CA ASP A 130 -4.64 5.69 -5.14
C ASP A 130 -5.43 6.98 -4.82
N GLU A 131 -4.78 8.01 -4.31
CA GLU A 131 -5.41 9.32 -4.04
C GLU A 131 -5.98 10.00 -5.29
N GLN A 132 -5.32 9.90 -6.45
CA GLN A 132 -5.81 10.49 -7.69
C GLN A 132 -7.11 9.81 -8.17
N TYR A 133 -7.20 8.51 -8.08
CA TYR A 133 -8.43 7.78 -8.38
C TYR A 133 -9.55 8.10 -7.37
N LEU A 134 -9.21 8.44 -6.12
CA LEU A 134 -10.13 8.81 -5.07
C LEU A 134 -10.67 10.24 -5.20
N ASN A 135 -9.87 11.17 -5.72
CA ASN A 135 -10.20 12.60 -5.75
C ASN A 135 -11.00 13.07 -6.98
N GLN A 136 -11.10 12.24 -8.02
CA GLN A 136 -11.79 12.60 -9.26
C GLN A 136 -13.32 12.45 -9.20
N THR A 137 -13.89 11.98 -8.10
CA THR A 137 -15.32 11.68 -8.00
C THR A 137 -16.10 12.71 -7.20
N GLY A 138 -16.88 13.55 -7.90
CA GLY A 138 -18.12 14.20 -7.48
C GLY A 138 -18.15 15.06 -6.20
N PRO A 139 -19.33 15.69 -5.90
CA PRO A 139 -19.48 16.52 -4.70
C PRO A 139 -19.31 15.74 -3.40
N ALA A 140 -18.72 16.41 -2.40
CA ALA A 140 -18.28 15.83 -1.11
C ALA A 140 -19.36 15.09 -0.29
N ASP A 141 -20.62 15.28 -0.58
CA ASP A 141 -21.79 14.67 0.04
C ASP A 141 -22.15 13.28 -0.53
N LYS A 142 -21.64 12.94 -1.71
CA LYS A 142 -21.77 11.61 -2.32
C LYS A 142 -20.54 10.71 -2.10
N ARG A 143 -19.51 11.19 -1.42
CA ARG A 143 -18.25 10.47 -1.16
C ARG A 143 -18.34 9.39 -0.08
N ARG A 144 -19.53 8.96 0.32
CA ARG A 144 -19.71 7.76 1.11
C ARG A 144 -19.78 6.58 0.17
N GLY A 145 -18.69 5.95 -0.08
CA GLY A 145 -18.72 4.62 -0.60
C GLY A 145 -17.72 4.22 -1.64
N SER A 146 -16.97 5.08 -2.29
CA SER A 146 -16.11 4.59 -3.35
C SER A 146 -14.65 4.97 -3.23
N ASN A 147 -14.05 4.54 -2.19
CA ASN A 147 -12.61 4.34 -2.13
C ASN A 147 -12.33 2.89 -2.49
N TYR A 148 -12.15 2.63 -3.76
CA TYR A 148 -11.99 1.30 -4.28
C TYR A 148 -10.92 0.49 -3.53
N LEU A 149 -9.69 1.00 -3.42
CA LEU A 149 -8.68 0.44 -2.53
C LEU A 149 -8.96 0.77 -1.06
N GLY A 150 -9.56 1.91 -0.76
CA GLY A 150 -9.91 2.33 0.59
C GLY A 150 -10.99 1.47 1.24
N GLU A 151 -12.00 1.01 0.50
CA GLU A 151 -12.99 0.08 1.02
C GLU A 151 -12.41 -1.33 1.18
N LEU A 152 -11.63 -1.80 0.23
CA LEU A 152 -10.91 -3.06 0.36
C LEU A 152 -9.91 -3.04 1.52
N LEU A 153 -9.22 -1.93 1.73
CA LEU A 153 -8.36 -1.70 2.88
C LEU A 153 -9.16 -1.52 4.18
N HIS A 154 -10.31 -0.83 4.13
CA HIS A 154 -11.20 -0.64 5.29
C HIS A 154 -11.84 -1.95 5.73
N GLU A 155 -12.35 -2.74 4.83
CA GLU A 155 -12.87 -4.07 5.12
C GLU A 155 -11.76 -5.06 5.49
N ARG A 156 -10.48 -4.68 5.30
CA ARG A 156 -9.29 -5.48 5.62
C ARG A 156 -9.29 -6.87 4.96
N ARG A 157 -9.99 -7.00 3.87
CA ARG A 157 -10.11 -8.28 3.16
C ARG A 157 -8.86 -8.58 2.34
N LEU A 158 -8.41 -7.59 1.56
CA LEU A 158 -7.22 -7.74 0.71
C LEU A 158 -5.94 -7.58 1.53
N TYR A 159 -5.89 -6.60 2.45
CA TYR A 159 -4.73 -6.27 3.27
C TYR A 159 -5.05 -6.33 4.77
N PRO A 160 -5.20 -7.51 5.37
CA PRO A 160 -5.40 -7.64 6.82
C PRO A 160 -4.23 -7.01 7.59
N ARG A 161 -4.52 -6.17 8.56
CA ARG A 161 -3.48 -5.50 9.38
C ARG A 161 -2.64 -6.45 10.22
N THR A 162 -3.14 -7.65 10.46
CA THR A 162 -2.52 -8.66 11.32
C THR A 162 -2.12 -9.91 10.54
N LEU A 163 -1.88 -9.80 9.22
CA LEU A 163 -1.64 -10.96 8.35
C LEU A 163 -0.51 -11.86 8.87
N GLU A 164 0.60 -11.27 9.31
CA GLU A 164 1.76 -12.02 9.82
C GLU A 164 1.48 -12.78 11.12
N ARG A 165 0.37 -12.46 11.78
CA ARG A 165 -0.07 -13.07 13.05
C ARG A 165 -1.19 -14.07 12.86
N LEU A 166 -1.71 -14.17 11.64
CA LEU A 166 -2.75 -15.12 11.31
C LEU A 166 -2.13 -16.48 11.05
N THR A 167 -2.79 -17.51 11.56
CA THR A 167 -2.45 -18.89 11.18
C THR A 167 -2.83 -19.17 9.74
N ASP A 168 -2.21 -20.16 9.12
CA ASP A 168 -2.56 -20.59 7.75
C ASP A 168 -4.04 -20.95 7.62
N ALA A 169 -4.67 -21.44 8.68
CA ALA A 169 -6.10 -21.74 8.71
C ALA A 169 -6.95 -20.48 8.65
N GLU A 170 -6.59 -19.41 9.39
CA GLU A 170 -7.27 -18.12 9.37
C GLU A 170 -7.09 -17.41 8.03
N VAL A 171 -5.88 -17.44 7.46
CA VAL A 171 -5.64 -16.90 6.10
C VAL A 171 -6.46 -17.66 5.05
N THR A 172 -6.58 -18.99 5.20
CA THR A 172 -7.40 -19.82 4.30
C THR A 172 -8.87 -19.46 4.42
N GLU A 173 -9.37 -19.19 5.62
CA GLU A 173 -10.77 -18.78 5.81
C GLU A 173 -11.05 -17.38 5.25
N LEU A 174 -10.16 -16.41 5.50
CA LEU A 174 -10.23 -15.09 4.86
C LEU A 174 -10.24 -15.19 3.33
N GLN A 175 -9.41 -16.08 2.76
CA GLN A 175 -9.40 -16.30 1.31
C GLN A 175 -10.71 -16.90 0.80
N LYS A 176 -11.36 -17.79 1.56
CA LYS A 176 -12.68 -18.33 1.20
C LYS A 176 -13.75 -17.24 1.25
N ASP A 177 -13.81 -16.47 2.33
CA ASP A 177 -14.75 -15.36 2.48
C ASP A 177 -14.58 -14.36 1.33
N PHE A 178 -13.34 -14.09 0.95
CA PHE A 178 -13.02 -13.22 -0.16
C PHE A 178 -13.55 -13.75 -1.49
N ILE A 179 -13.37 -15.06 -1.78
CA ILE A 179 -13.87 -15.72 -2.99
C ILE A 179 -15.41 -15.65 -3.06
N HIS A 180 -16.10 -15.72 -1.92
CA HIS A 180 -17.56 -15.64 -1.85
C HIS A 180 -18.12 -14.20 -1.94
N THR A 181 -17.27 -13.22 -2.21
CA THR A 181 -17.68 -11.82 -2.43
C THR A 181 -17.26 -11.40 -3.85
N PRO A 182 -18.05 -11.70 -4.90
CA PRO A 182 -17.63 -11.55 -6.30
C PRO A 182 -17.14 -10.15 -6.65
N ILE A 183 -17.88 -9.11 -6.25
CA ILE A 183 -17.52 -7.72 -6.55
C ILE A 183 -16.16 -7.39 -5.93
N ALA A 184 -15.92 -7.74 -4.65
CA ALA A 184 -14.63 -7.50 -4.01
C ALA A 184 -13.47 -8.22 -4.72
N MET A 185 -13.71 -9.45 -5.19
CA MET A 185 -12.73 -10.21 -5.97
C MET A 185 -12.43 -9.55 -7.31
N PHE A 186 -13.46 -9.08 -8.02
CA PHE A 186 -13.30 -8.39 -9.31
C PHE A 186 -12.52 -7.08 -9.13
N GLU A 187 -12.98 -6.27 -8.21
CA GLU A 187 -12.34 -5.00 -7.88
C GLU A 187 -10.88 -5.19 -7.50
N SER A 188 -10.56 -6.14 -6.64
CA SER A 188 -9.18 -6.43 -6.23
C SER A 188 -8.32 -6.94 -7.38
N GLY A 189 -8.90 -7.76 -8.26
CA GLY A 189 -8.22 -8.26 -9.47
C GLY A 189 -7.83 -7.11 -10.40
N VAL A 190 -8.77 -6.23 -10.69
CA VAL A 190 -8.54 -5.04 -11.53
C VAL A 190 -7.51 -4.11 -10.90
N SER A 191 -7.66 -3.77 -9.60
CA SER A 191 -6.70 -2.91 -8.90
C SER A 191 -5.29 -3.46 -8.92
N SER A 192 -5.13 -4.75 -8.63
CA SER A 192 -3.81 -5.39 -8.65
C SER A 192 -3.17 -5.33 -10.04
N ALA A 193 -3.96 -5.56 -11.09
CA ALA A 193 -3.49 -5.46 -12.46
C ALA A 193 -3.11 -4.02 -12.84
N VAL A 194 -3.88 -3.03 -12.40
CA VAL A 194 -3.56 -1.59 -12.58
C VAL A 194 -2.26 -1.24 -11.86
N LEU A 195 -2.09 -1.64 -10.61
CA LEU A 195 -0.86 -1.38 -9.84
C LEU A 195 0.36 -2.00 -10.51
N ASN A 196 0.28 -3.27 -10.91
CA ASN A 196 1.37 -3.95 -11.60
C ASN A 196 1.69 -3.27 -12.94
N THR A 197 0.67 -2.90 -13.72
CA THR A 197 0.86 -2.19 -14.99
C THR A 197 1.54 -0.83 -14.77
N HIS A 198 1.11 -0.09 -13.75
CA HIS A 198 1.71 1.19 -13.40
C HIS A 198 3.19 1.03 -13.01
N VAL A 199 3.52 0.04 -12.18
CA VAL A 199 4.90 -0.26 -11.80
C VAL A 199 5.76 -0.59 -13.03
N MET A 200 5.28 -1.46 -13.91
CA MET A 200 6.05 -1.86 -15.08
C MET A 200 6.20 -0.71 -16.09
N ARG A 201 5.15 0.08 -16.34
CA ARG A 201 5.21 1.21 -17.28
C ARG A 201 5.95 2.42 -16.70
N LYS A 202 5.56 2.89 -15.51
CA LYS A 202 6.12 4.13 -14.92
C LYS A 202 7.39 3.88 -14.15
N GLY A 203 7.49 2.76 -13.44
CA GLY A 203 8.69 2.39 -12.69
C GLY A 203 9.83 1.91 -13.59
N PHE A 204 9.50 1.11 -14.60
CA PHE A 204 10.53 0.47 -15.45
C PHE A 204 10.45 0.84 -16.94
N GLY A 205 9.55 1.74 -17.33
CA GLY A 205 9.44 2.21 -18.70
C GLY A 205 9.11 1.14 -19.73
N LEU A 206 8.51 0.01 -19.29
CA LEU A 206 8.10 -1.07 -20.16
C LEU A 206 6.75 -0.72 -20.83
N GLU A 207 6.74 -0.48 -22.12
CA GLU A 207 5.53 -0.16 -22.87
C GLU A 207 5.15 -1.34 -23.77
N PRO A 208 3.87 -1.75 -23.78
CA PRO A 208 3.39 -2.80 -24.69
C PRO A 208 3.04 -2.21 -26.04
N GLU A 209 3.19 -3.01 -27.10
CA GLU A 209 2.65 -2.73 -28.43
C GLU A 209 1.31 -3.43 -28.63
N ILE A 210 1.03 -4.47 -27.83
CA ILE A 210 -0.18 -5.28 -27.87
C ILE A 210 -0.70 -5.45 -26.42
N ALA A 211 -2.02 -5.41 -26.29
CA ALA A 211 -2.69 -5.74 -25.03
C ALA A 211 -3.91 -6.62 -25.26
N PHE A 212 -4.13 -7.61 -24.38
CA PHE A 212 -5.28 -8.49 -24.43
C PHE A 212 -5.63 -9.04 -23.04
N GLY A 213 -6.88 -9.41 -22.84
CA GLY A 213 -7.39 -9.87 -21.56
C GLY A 213 -8.09 -11.23 -21.64
N TYR A 214 -8.00 -11.99 -20.57
CA TYR A 214 -8.77 -13.21 -20.37
C TYR A 214 -10.03 -12.91 -19.57
N SER A 215 -11.23 -13.00 -20.17
CA SER A 215 -12.48 -12.75 -19.47
C SER A 215 -12.51 -11.31 -18.90
N MET A 216 -12.67 -11.14 -17.59
CA MET A 216 -12.58 -9.83 -16.90
C MET A 216 -11.22 -9.13 -17.13
N GLY A 217 -10.22 -9.86 -17.58
CA GLY A 217 -8.92 -9.27 -17.93
C GLY A 217 -9.01 -8.18 -19.00
N GLU A 218 -10.04 -8.20 -19.85
CA GLU A 218 -10.30 -7.12 -20.81
C GLU A 218 -10.62 -5.80 -20.09
N ILE A 219 -11.37 -5.85 -18.99
CA ILE A 219 -11.65 -4.69 -18.13
C ILE A 219 -10.35 -4.22 -17.44
N SER A 220 -9.58 -5.15 -16.88
CA SER A 220 -8.29 -4.85 -16.22
C SER A 220 -7.29 -4.20 -17.18
N MET A 221 -7.26 -4.65 -18.44
CA MET A 221 -6.47 -4.08 -19.52
C MET A 221 -6.82 -2.61 -19.79
N LEU A 222 -8.11 -2.31 -19.91
CA LEU A 222 -8.59 -0.97 -20.24
C LEU A 222 -8.27 0.02 -19.12
N TYR A 223 -8.44 -0.36 -17.86
CA TYR A 223 -8.04 0.48 -16.72
C TYR A 223 -6.51 0.54 -16.55
N GLY A 224 -5.83 -0.58 -16.63
CA GLY A 224 -4.37 -0.64 -16.44
C GLY A 224 -3.59 0.20 -17.45
N LEU A 225 -4.09 0.29 -18.67
CA LEU A 225 -3.47 1.06 -19.74
C LEU A 225 -4.05 2.47 -19.91
N GLY A 226 -5.02 2.85 -19.07
CA GLY A 226 -5.58 4.21 -19.03
C GLY A 226 -6.56 4.54 -20.15
N VAL A 227 -7.17 3.53 -20.78
CA VAL A 227 -8.28 3.72 -21.73
C VAL A 227 -9.54 4.14 -20.98
N TRP A 228 -9.77 3.58 -19.81
CA TRP A 228 -10.77 4.01 -18.84
C TRP A 228 -10.10 4.65 -17.62
N GLU A 229 -10.66 5.78 -17.15
CA GLU A 229 -10.01 6.57 -16.10
C GLU A 229 -10.68 6.40 -14.73
N SER A 230 -11.98 6.15 -14.65
CA SER A 230 -12.75 6.23 -13.41
C SER A 230 -13.18 4.86 -12.88
N MET A 231 -12.29 4.16 -12.20
CA MET A 231 -12.62 2.89 -11.52
C MET A 231 -13.69 3.06 -10.44
N SER A 232 -13.67 4.17 -9.70
CA SER A 232 -14.63 4.44 -8.63
C SER A 232 -16.06 4.61 -9.15
N ASN A 233 -16.24 5.26 -10.29
CA ASN A 233 -17.56 5.36 -10.91
C ASN A 233 -18.10 3.99 -11.32
N MET A 234 -17.25 3.14 -11.87
CA MET A 234 -17.60 1.76 -12.22
C MET A 234 -17.98 0.95 -10.97
N SER A 235 -17.21 1.06 -9.90
CA SER A 235 -17.46 0.38 -8.63
C SER A 235 -18.83 0.78 -8.05
N ASP A 236 -19.14 2.08 -8.01
CA ASP A 236 -20.43 2.58 -7.52
C ASP A 236 -21.61 2.03 -8.34
N ILE A 237 -21.49 2.04 -9.67
CA ILE A 237 -22.50 1.50 -10.57
C ILE A 237 -22.66 -0.01 -10.35
N LEU A 238 -21.56 -0.75 -10.24
CA LEU A 238 -21.56 -2.19 -10.06
C LEU A 238 -22.17 -2.60 -8.72
N ASN A 239 -21.80 -1.92 -7.63
CA ASN A 239 -22.35 -2.16 -6.29
C ASN A 239 -23.82 -1.73 -6.16
N SER A 240 -24.29 -0.78 -6.97
CA SER A 240 -25.71 -0.41 -7.02
C SER A 240 -26.57 -1.31 -7.90
N SER A 241 -25.94 -2.12 -8.75
CA SER A 241 -26.61 -3.08 -9.64
C SER A 241 -26.89 -4.39 -8.91
N LYS A 242 -28.00 -5.01 -9.22
CA LYS A 242 -28.36 -6.35 -8.74
C LYS A 242 -27.70 -7.49 -9.51
N LEU A 243 -26.84 -7.17 -10.46
CA LEU A 243 -26.25 -8.13 -11.39
C LEU A 243 -25.52 -9.27 -10.68
N PHE A 244 -24.59 -8.96 -9.76
CA PHE A 244 -23.81 -9.95 -9.01
C PHE A 244 -24.38 -10.27 -7.63
N GLU A 245 -25.49 -9.67 -7.23
CA GLU A 245 -26.20 -10.00 -6.00
C GLU A 245 -27.35 -10.98 -6.23
N GLU A 246 -28.14 -10.76 -7.29
CA GLU A 246 -29.38 -11.51 -7.54
C GLU A 246 -29.42 -12.21 -8.91
N ARG A 247 -28.76 -11.65 -9.94
CA ARG A 247 -28.93 -12.12 -11.34
C ARG A 247 -27.93 -13.21 -11.71
N LEU A 248 -26.64 -12.95 -11.56
CA LEU A 248 -25.56 -13.84 -11.97
C LEU A 248 -24.92 -14.59 -10.78
N ALA A 249 -25.16 -14.16 -9.56
CA ALA A 249 -24.74 -14.81 -8.33
C ALA A 249 -25.93 -14.92 -7.35
N GLY A 250 -25.69 -15.42 -6.14
CA GLY A 250 -26.73 -15.62 -5.14
C GLY A 250 -27.86 -16.52 -5.63
N PRO A 251 -29.10 -16.01 -5.79
CA PRO A 251 -30.22 -16.79 -6.33
C PRO A 251 -30.11 -17.12 -7.82
N MET A 252 -29.21 -16.48 -8.57
CA MET A 252 -28.95 -16.70 -10.01
C MET A 252 -30.22 -16.59 -10.86
N ASN A 253 -30.97 -15.50 -10.72
CA ASN A 253 -32.27 -15.33 -11.36
C ASN A 253 -32.20 -15.42 -12.88
N ALA A 254 -31.09 -15.00 -13.51
CA ALA A 254 -30.90 -15.15 -14.95
C ALA A 254 -30.93 -16.61 -15.39
N VAL A 255 -30.30 -17.52 -14.64
CA VAL A 255 -30.32 -18.95 -14.90
C VAL A 255 -31.71 -19.56 -14.66
N ARG A 256 -32.39 -19.15 -13.57
CA ARG A 256 -33.74 -19.62 -13.24
C ARG A 256 -34.72 -19.30 -14.33
N GLU A 257 -34.66 -18.06 -14.85
CA GLU A 257 -35.51 -17.60 -15.98
C GLU A 257 -35.16 -18.34 -17.27
N ALA A 258 -33.85 -18.52 -17.57
CA ALA A 258 -33.42 -19.19 -18.80
C ALA A 258 -33.76 -20.69 -18.81
N TRP A 259 -33.83 -21.32 -17.62
CA TRP A 259 -34.18 -22.74 -17.48
C TRP A 259 -35.65 -22.99 -17.13
N ASP A 260 -36.49 -21.94 -17.08
CA ASP A 260 -37.91 -22.00 -16.69
C ASP A 260 -38.17 -22.70 -15.36
N LEU A 261 -37.30 -22.40 -14.35
CA LEU A 261 -37.36 -23.02 -13.03
C LEU A 261 -38.37 -22.32 -12.11
N GLY A 262 -39.15 -23.13 -11.39
CA GLY A 262 -40.06 -22.63 -10.36
C GLY A 262 -39.30 -22.08 -9.13
N PRO A 263 -39.96 -21.24 -8.30
CA PRO A 263 -39.34 -20.54 -7.18
C PRO A 263 -38.79 -21.52 -6.08
N ASP A 264 -39.26 -22.76 -6.04
CA ASP A 264 -38.86 -23.75 -5.04
C ASP A 264 -37.87 -24.80 -5.57
N GLU A 265 -37.62 -24.80 -6.89
CA GLU A 265 -36.66 -25.72 -7.47
C GLU A 265 -35.21 -25.33 -7.07
N PHE A 266 -34.41 -26.31 -6.73
CA PHE A 266 -33.02 -26.13 -6.28
C PHE A 266 -32.78 -25.32 -5.00
N ARG A 267 -33.83 -25.10 -4.15
CA ARG A 267 -33.65 -24.41 -2.85
C ARG A 267 -32.66 -25.13 -1.92
N GLN A 268 -32.54 -26.44 -2.04
CA GLN A 268 -31.68 -27.28 -1.17
C GLN A 268 -30.45 -27.85 -1.89
N LYS A 269 -30.25 -27.51 -3.17
CA LYS A 269 -29.13 -28.03 -3.98
C LYS A 269 -28.43 -26.88 -4.70
N PRO A 270 -27.11 -26.94 -4.93
CA PRO A 270 -26.42 -25.99 -5.76
C PRO A 270 -27.05 -25.95 -7.15
N LEU A 271 -27.36 -24.77 -7.65
CA LEU A 271 -27.91 -24.56 -8.98
C LEU A 271 -26.83 -24.61 -10.06
N TRP A 272 -25.62 -24.24 -9.71
CA TRP A 272 -24.50 -24.02 -10.62
C TRP A 272 -23.21 -24.67 -10.12
N GLY A 273 -22.42 -25.23 -11.03
CA GLY A 273 -21.09 -25.76 -10.76
C GLY A 273 -20.15 -25.54 -11.94
N CYS A 274 -18.86 -25.31 -11.66
CA CYS A 274 -17.81 -25.10 -12.65
C CYS A 274 -16.73 -26.16 -12.49
N TYR A 275 -16.26 -26.70 -13.62
CA TYR A 275 -15.31 -27.82 -13.64
C TYR A 275 -14.26 -27.64 -14.75
N SER A 276 -12.98 -27.71 -14.38
CA SER A 276 -11.87 -27.73 -15.35
C SER A 276 -11.56 -29.15 -15.78
N LEU A 277 -11.37 -29.33 -17.05
CA LEU A 277 -11.11 -30.61 -17.74
C LEU A 277 -9.84 -30.49 -18.58
N GLN A 278 -8.97 -31.49 -18.48
CA GLN A 278 -7.76 -31.61 -19.34
C GLN A 278 -8.09 -32.40 -20.60
N LEU A 279 -8.81 -31.75 -21.52
CA LEU A 279 -9.28 -32.31 -22.80
C LEU A 279 -9.40 -31.21 -23.87
N SER A 280 -9.36 -31.64 -25.14
CA SER A 280 -9.58 -30.69 -26.22
C SER A 280 -11.03 -30.18 -26.24
N PRO A 281 -11.26 -28.95 -26.68
CA PRO A 281 -12.61 -28.36 -26.77
C PRO A 281 -13.57 -29.17 -27.61
N GLN A 282 -13.10 -29.79 -28.72
CA GLN A 282 -13.90 -30.55 -29.65
C GLN A 282 -14.53 -31.78 -29.00
N ILE A 283 -13.75 -32.54 -28.21
CA ILE A 283 -14.22 -33.73 -27.49
C ILE A 283 -15.30 -33.32 -26.47
N VAL A 284 -15.04 -32.24 -25.70
CA VAL A 284 -15.98 -31.79 -24.68
C VAL A 284 -17.25 -31.23 -25.31
N GLN A 285 -17.13 -30.48 -26.41
CA GLN A 285 -18.29 -29.93 -27.13
C GLN A 285 -19.24 -31.03 -27.63
N GLN A 286 -18.71 -32.13 -28.20
CA GLN A 286 -19.50 -33.28 -28.64
C GLN A 286 -20.29 -33.93 -27.51
N GLU A 287 -19.71 -34.06 -26.32
CA GLU A 287 -20.38 -34.69 -25.19
C GLU A 287 -21.46 -33.81 -24.55
N ILE A 288 -21.30 -32.48 -24.59
CA ILE A 288 -22.28 -31.54 -24.03
C ILE A 288 -23.46 -31.27 -24.96
N GLU A 289 -23.34 -31.51 -26.27
CA GLU A 289 -24.42 -31.28 -27.25
C GLU A 289 -25.73 -31.97 -26.90
N ASN A 290 -25.66 -33.13 -26.20
CA ASN A 290 -26.81 -33.94 -25.82
C ASN A 290 -27.20 -33.78 -24.35
N GLU A 291 -26.61 -32.83 -23.63
CA GLU A 291 -26.91 -32.56 -22.21
C GLU A 291 -27.46 -31.15 -22.04
N ALA A 292 -28.69 -31.05 -21.54
CA ALA A 292 -29.30 -29.75 -21.20
C ALA A 292 -28.57 -29.14 -20.01
N HIS A 293 -28.49 -27.84 -20.01
CA HIS A 293 -27.98 -27.02 -18.90
C HIS A 293 -26.48 -27.27 -18.58
N VAL A 294 -25.69 -27.67 -19.57
CA VAL A 294 -24.23 -27.74 -19.50
C VAL A 294 -23.64 -26.89 -20.62
N TYR A 295 -22.70 -26.07 -20.29
CA TYR A 295 -22.09 -25.09 -21.20
C TYR A 295 -20.56 -25.22 -21.16
N LEU A 296 -19.93 -25.16 -22.35
CA LEU A 296 -18.50 -24.93 -22.50
C LEU A 296 -18.30 -23.41 -22.32
N ILE A 297 -17.75 -22.98 -21.18
CA ILE A 297 -17.64 -21.56 -20.85
C ILE A 297 -16.27 -20.97 -21.17
N LEU A 298 -15.20 -21.76 -21.00
CA LEU A 298 -13.82 -21.29 -21.22
C LEU A 298 -13.01 -22.37 -21.96
N ILE A 299 -12.17 -21.90 -22.89
CA ILE A 299 -11.10 -22.67 -23.55
C ILE A 299 -9.79 -22.00 -23.20
N ASN A 300 -9.08 -22.54 -22.20
CA ASN A 300 -7.88 -21.95 -21.66
C ASN A 300 -6.64 -22.25 -22.52
N THR A 301 -6.53 -23.49 -22.96
CA THR A 301 -5.46 -23.98 -23.85
C THR A 301 -6.05 -24.99 -24.86
N PRO A 302 -5.30 -25.47 -25.87
CA PRO A 302 -5.79 -26.52 -26.77
C PRO A 302 -6.23 -27.82 -26.06
N GLU A 303 -5.79 -28.00 -24.78
CA GLU A 303 -6.06 -29.23 -24.01
C GLU A 303 -6.66 -28.96 -22.63
N GLU A 304 -7.12 -27.73 -22.36
CA GLU A 304 -7.71 -27.36 -21.08
C GLU A 304 -8.95 -26.48 -21.27
N VAL A 305 -10.10 -26.97 -20.80
CA VAL A 305 -11.38 -26.29 -20.92
C VAL A 305 -12.12 -26.24 -19.59
N VAL A 306 -13.10 -25.36 -19.48
CA VAL A 306 -14.03 -25.31 -18.36
C VAL A 306 -15.46 -25.48 -18.85
N ILE A 307 -16.16 -26.43 -18.21
CA ILE A 307 -17.62 -26.56 -18.35
C ILE A 307 -18.30 -26.04 -17.09
N ALA A 308 -19.50 -25.52 -17.25
CA ALA A 308 -20.32 -25.11 -16.13
C ALA A 308 -21.81 -25.33 -16.45
N GLY A 309 -22.63 -25.41 -15.39
CA GLY A 309 -24.05 -25.64 -15.53
C GLY A 309 -24.66 -26.35 -14.33
N GLU A 310 -25.76 -27.07 -14.55
CA GLU A 310 -26.43 -27.88 -13.52
C GLU A 310 -25.45 -28.97 -13.04
N PRO A 311 -25.15 -29.02 -11.73
CA PRO A 311 -24.11 -29.91 -11.22
C PRO A 311 -24.28 -31.38 -11.57
N THR A 312 -25.54 -31.93 -11.56
CA THR A 312 -25.80 -33.33 -11.88
C THR A 312 -25.60 -33.60 -13.39
N ALA A 313 -25.99 -32.65 -14.24
CA ALA A 313 -25.76 -32.73 -15.67
C ALA A 313 -24.26 -32.65 -15.99
N CYS A 314 -23.54 -31.74 -15.37
CA CYS A 314 -22.07 -31.68 -15.48
C CYS A 314 -21.42 -33.01 -15.06
N GLN A 315 -21.88 -33.61 -13.96
CA GLN A 315 -21.35 -34.92 -13.52
C GLN A 315 -21.60 -36.05 -14.51
N ARG A 316 -22.75 -36.07 -15.22
CA ARG A 316 -23.00 -37.03 -16.28
C ARG A 316 -22.00 -36.91 -17.45
N VAL A 317 -21.72 -35.66 -17.86
CA VAL A 317 -20.70 -35.37 -18.89
C VAL A 317 -19.31 -35.84 -18.41
N ILE A 318 -18.94 -35.48 -17.19
CA ILE A 318 -17.64 -35.84 -16.59
C ILE A 318 -17.47 -37.38 -16.53
N GLN A 319 -18.52 -38.12 -16.15
CA GLN A 319 -18.50 -39.55 -16.09
C GLN A 319 -18.30 -40.19 -17.49
N LYS A 320 -18.97 -39.65 -18.53
CA LYS A 320 -18.79 -40.09 -19.91
C LYS A 320 -17.37 -39.86 -20.41
N LEU A 321 -16.81 -38.70 -20.10
CA LEU A 321 -15.47 -38.34 -20.51
C LEU A 321 -14.37 -39.14 -19.79
N ALA A 322 -14.67 -39.70 -18.60
CA ALA A 322 -13.78 -40.56 -17.80
C ALA A 322 -12.37 -39.98 -17.60
N ARG A 323 -12.27 -38.66 -17.33
CA ARG A 323 -11.02 -37.93 -17.11
C ARG A 323 -11.02 -37.24 -15.76
N PRO A 324 -9.83 -37.00 -15.19
CA PRO A 324 -9.72 -36.17 -13.97
C PRO A 324 -10.34 -34.80 -14.17
N VAL A 325 -11.06 -34.35 -13.17
CA VAL A 325 -11.73 -33.04 -13.14
C VAL A 325 -11.36 -32.30 -11.89
N HIS A 326 -11.23 -30.99 -12.00
CA HIS A 326 -11.01 -30.11 -10.87
C HIS A 326 -12.18 -29.14 -10.73
N PRO A 327 -12.97 -29.21 -9.63
CA PRO A 327 -13.97 -28.20 -9.36
C PRO A 327 -13.32 -26.83 -9.18
N ILE A 328 -13.90 -25.83 -9.80
CA ILE A 328 -13.45 -24.43 -9.67
C ILE A 328 -14.44 -23.73 -8.73
N PRO A 329 -13.99 -23.03 -7.67
CA PRO A 329 -14.84 -22.34 -6.71
C PRO A 329 -15.38 -21.01 -7.28
N VAL A 330 -15.90 -21.03 -8.52
CA VAL A 330 -16.56 -19.89 -9.14
C VAL A 330 -18.06 -20.02 -8.85
N THR A 331 -18.61 -19.00 -8.23
CA THR A 331 -20.01 -18.95 -7.79
C THR A 331 -20.91 -18.16 -8.74
N ASP A 332 -20.32 -17.56 -9.78
CA ASP A 332 -21.02 -16.67 -10.69
C ASP A 332 -21.28 -17.34 -12.02
N VAL A 333 -22.40 -17.00 -12.62
CA VAL A 333 -22.77 -17.45 -13.95
C VAL A 333 -22.19 -16.50 -14.98
N VAL A 334 -21.26 -16.99 -15.78
CA VAL A 334 -20.57 -16.22 -16.81
C VAL A 334 -20.30 -17.07 -18.06
N HIS A 335 -20.07 -16.42 -19.19
CA HIS A 335 -19.62 -17.02 -20.46
C HIS A 335 -20.56 -18.08 -21.06
N CYS A 336 -21.86 -17.90 -20.85
CA CYS A 336 -22.87 -18.84 -21.31
C CYS A 336 -24.17 -18.15 -21.74
N GLU A 337 -25.04 -18.90 -22.38
CA GLU A 337 -26.29 -18.41 -22.95
C GLU A 337 -27.22 -17.72 -21.93
N PRO A 338 -27.45 -18.24 -20.71
CA PRO A 338 -28.33 -17.60 -19.72
C PRO A 338 -27.96 -16.16 -19.40
N VAL A 339 -26.69 -15.77 -19.52
CA VAL A 339 -26.22 -14.41 -19.22
C VAL A 339 -26.65 -13.41 -20.29
N ARG A 340 -27.05 -13.85 -21.46
CA ARG A 340 -27.44 -12.96 -22.59
C ARG A 340 -28.64 -12.05 -22.24
N THR A 341 -29.47 -12.44 -21.29
CA THR A 341 -30.55 -11.60 -20.77
C THR A 341 -30.05 -10.34 -20.08
N GLU A 342 -28.85 -10.38 -19.54
CA GLU A 342 -28.23 -9.27 -18.78
C GLU A 342 -27.35 -8.37 -19.67
N TYR A 343 -27.31 -8.61 -20.99
CA TYR A 343 -26.44 -7.90 -21.93
C TYR A 343 -26.56 -6.37 -21.86
N GLU A 344 -27.79 -5.83 -21.85
CA GLU A 344 -28.00 -4.37 -21.84
C GLU A 344 -27.55 -3.76 -20.48
N GLU A 345 -27.75 -4.46 -19.37
CA GLU A 345 -27.31 -3.99 -18.06
C GLU A 345 -25.77 -4.02 -17.97
N ILE A 346 -25.13 -5.10 -18.39
CA ILE A 346 -23.67 -5.21 -18.42
C ILE A 346 -23.07 -4.11 -19.31
N LYS A 347 -23.67 -3.89 -20.48
CA LYS A 347 -23.24 -2.84 -21.40
C LYS A 347 -23.39 -1.44 -20.78
N ARG A 348 -24.50 -1.19 -20.08
CA ARG A 348 -24.75 0.07 -19.36
C ARG A 348 -23.69 0.32 -18.29
N ILE A 349 -23.36 -0.71 -17.50
CA ILE A 349 -22.35 -0.64 -16.44
C ILE A 349 -20.98 -0.26 -17.04
N HIS A 350 -20.63 -0.81 -18.20
CA HIS A 350 -19.31 -0.64 -18.83
C HIS A 350 -19.27 0.45 -19.91
N THR A 351 -20.27 1.31 -19.96
CA THR A 351 -20.27 2.49 -20.83
C THR A 351 -19.59 3.64 -20.10
N ASP A 352 -18.33 3.92 -20.45
CA ASP A 352 -17.50 4.95 -19.83
C ASP A 352 -16.83 5.83 -20.89
N ASN A 353 -16.23 6.93 -20.46
CA ASN A 353 -15.38 7.77 -21.30
C ASN A 353 -14.12 7.01 -21.70
N VAL A 354 -13.70 7.22 -22.94
CA VAL A 354 -12.55 6.51 -23.52
C VAL A 354 -11.46 7.49 -23.87
N VAL A 355 -10.25 7.21 -23.39
CA VAL A 355 -9.02 7.92 -23.75
C VAL A 355 -8.33 7.16 -24.87
N GLU A 356 -7.89 7.88 -25.89
CA GLU A 356 -7.15 7.29 -27.02
C GLU A 356 -5.74 6.85 -26.59
N CYS A 357 -5.39 5.63 -26.98
CA CYS A 357 -4.05 5.05 -26.77
C CYS A 357 -3.54 4.52 -28.13
N PRO A 358 -3.06 5.40 -29.03
CA PRO A 358 -2.80 5.04 -30.43
C PRO A 358 -1.62 4.08 -30.65
N ASP A 359 -0.74 3.94 -29.67
CA ASP A 359 0.49 3.16 -29.82
C ASP A 359 0.32 1.68 -29.36
N ILE A 360 -0.90 1.29 -28.94
CA ILE A 360 -1.19 -0.04 -28.42
C ILE A 360 -2.36 -0.66 -29.18
N ASP A 361 -2.17 -1.86 -29.68
CA ASP A 361 -3.21 -2.70 -30.28
C ASP A 361 -3.98 -3.47 -29.18
N PHE A 362 -5.22 -3.11 -28.91
CA PHE A 362 -6.09 -3.74 -27.91
C PHE A 362 -6.92 -4.84 -28.56
N TYR A 363 -6.65 -6.10 -28.24
CA TYR A 363 -7.40 -7.24 -28.78
C TYR A 363 -8.57 -7.62 -27.90
N SER A 364 -9.74 -7.84 -28.52
CA SER A 364 -10.91 -8.38 -27.85
C SER A 364 -11.01 -9.89 -27.96
N ALA A 365 -11.47 -10.54 -26.88
CA ALA A 365 -11.75 -11.97 -26.84
C ALA A 365 -13.07 -12.35 -27.57
N ILE A 366 -13.80 -11.40 -28.16
CA ILE A 366 -15.08 -11.64 -28.83
C ILE A 366 -14.93 -11.93 -30.31
N ASP A 367 -14.14 -11.14 -31.00
CA ASP A 367 -13.88 -11.24 -32.42
C ASP A 367 -12.43 -11.62 -32.76
N TYR A 368 -11.55 -11.58 -31.74
CA TYR A 368 -10.11 -11.89 -31.86
C TYR A 368 -9.35 -10.91 -32.77
N GLU A 369 -9.84 -9.67 -32.83
CA GLU A 369 -9.27 -8.61 -33.65
C GLU A 369 -8.97 -7.38 -32.76
N VAL A 370 -8.25 -6.39 -33.32
CA VAL A 370 -7.96 -5.12 -32.67
C VAL A 370 -9.25 -4.32 -32.51
N SER A 371 -9.60 -4.01 -31.28
CA SER A 371 -10.81 -3.25 -30.94
C SER A 371 -10.66 -1.77 -31.29
N LYS A 372 -11.73 -1.20 -31.79
CA LYS A 372 -11.85 0.24 -31.86
C LYS A 372 -12.05 0.83 -30.46
N LEU A 373 -11.21 1.81 -30.10
CA LEU A 373 -11.29 2.48 -28.81
C LEU A 373 -12.40 3.55 -28.83
N ASP A 374 -13.65 3.10 -28.73
CA ASP A 374 -14.80 3.97 -28.46
C ASP A 374 -15.74 3.31 -27.44
N SER A 375 -16.48 4.14 -26.69
CA SER A 375 -17.31 3.71 -25.58
C SER A 375 -18.33 2.62 -25.96
N LYS A 376 -18.92 2.70 -27.16
CA LYS A 376 -19.93 1.72 -27.62
C LYS A 376 -19.30 0.37 -27.93
N THR A 377 -18.15 0.37 -28.64
CA THR A 377 -17.45 -0.85 -29.02
C THR A 377 -16.94 -1.57 -27.78
N LEU A 378 -16.27 -0.86 -26.86
CA LEU A 378 -15.72 -1.46 -25.65
C LEU A 378 -16.81 -2.00 -24.73
N ALA A 379 -17.90 -1.23 -24.50
CA ALA A 379 -19.03 -1.72 -23.72
C ALA A 379 -19.72 -2.94 -24.36
N HIS A 380 -19.83 -2.96 -25.71
CA HIS A 380 -20.35 -4.11 -26.46
C HIS A 380 -19.47 -5.34 -26.28
N ASN A 381 -18.14 -5.19 -26.41
CA ASN A 381 -17.20 -6.30 -26.28
C ASN A 381 -17.29 -6.91 -24.88
N VAL A 382 -17.21 -6.09 -23.82
CA VAL A 382 -17.35 -6.57 -22.44
C VAL A 382 -18.67 -7.26 -22.20
N ALA A 383 -19.80 -6.66 -22.61
CA ALA A 383 -21.11 -7.30 -22.45
C ALA A 383 -21.23 -8.62 -23.22
N SER A 384 -20.63 -8.69 -24.41
CA SER A 384 -20.66 -9.90 -25.23
C SER A 384 -19.83 -11.05 -24.66
N ILE A 385 -18.71 -10.75 -24.02
CA ILE A 385 -17.84 -11.74 -23.34
C ILE A 385 -18.64 -12.52 -22.28
N TYR A 386 -19.49 -11.85 -21.50
CA TYR A 386 -20.27 -12.51 -20.45
C TYR A 386 -21.27 -13.54 -21.00
N GLY A 387 -21.78 -13.35 -22.21
CA GLY A 387 -22.77 -14.27 -22.84
C GLY A 387 -22.23 -15.28 -23.84
N LYS A 388 -20.88 -15.41 -23.97
CA LYS A 388 -20.23 -16.28 -24.95
C LYS A 388 -19.06 -17.02 -24.34
N THR A 389 -18.77 -18.23 -24.83
CA THR A 389 -17.54 -18.96 -24.54
C THR A 389 -16.33 -18.09 -24.84
N VAL A 390 -15.39 -17.97 -23.91
CA VAL A 390 -14.11 -17.30 -24.12
C VAL A 390 -13.06 -18.31 -24.57
N ASP A 391 -12.55 -18.16 -25.79
CA ASP A 391 -11.45 -18.96 -26.31
C ASP A 391 -10.13 -18.20 -26.22
N TYR A 392 -9.47 -18.35 -25.07
CA TYR A 392 -8.19 -17.69 -24.82
C TYR A 392 -7.06 -18.28 -25.66
N SER A 393 -7.11 -19.57 -25.95
CA SER A 393 -6.15 -20.23 -26.83
C SER A 393 -6.12 -19.60 -28.20
N ARG A 394 -7.30 -19.36 -28.78
CA ARG A 394 -7.44 -18.69 -30.08
C ARG A 394 -6.94 -17.23 -30.03
N LEU A 395 -7.18 -16.52 -28.95
CA LEU A 395 -6.70 -15.14 -28.76
C LEU A 395 -5.16 -15.11 -28.71
N ILE A 396 -4.53 -16.01 -27.97
CA ILE A 396 -3.08 -16.17 -27.91
C ILE A 396 -2.50 -16.43 -29.32
N GLU A 397 -3.11 -17.35 -30.07
CA GLU A 397 -2.68 -17.68 -31.45
C GLU A 397 -2.74 -16.45 -32.38
N LYS A 398 -3.82 -15.68 -32.30
CA LYS A 398 -3.96 -14.47 -33.11
C LYS A 398 -2.90 -13.43 -32.73
N VAL A 399 -2.74 -13.11 -31.44
CA VAL A 399 -1.75 -12.15 -30.95
C VAL A 399 -0.33 -12.58 -31.33
N TYR A 400 -0.03 -13.87 -31.23
CA TYR A 400 1.26 -14.40 -31.68
C TYR A 400 1.45 -14.27 -33.19
N ALA A 401 0.43 -14.55 -33.99
CA ALA A 401 0.47 -14.39 -35.44
C ALA A 401 0.72 -12.92 -35.85
N ASP A 402 0.22 -11.97 -35.09
CA ASP A 402 0.40 -10.53 -35.32
C ASP A 402 1.72 -9.97 -34.76
N GLY A 403 2.61 -10.85 -34.31
CA GLY A 403 4.01 -10.52 -34.02
C GLY A 403 4.40 -10.49 -32.54
N ALA A 404 3.49 -10.76 -31.62
CA ALA A 404 3.86 -10.87 -30.20
C ALA A 404 4.85 -12.02 -29.97
N ARG A 405 5.92 -11.76 -29.24
CA ARG A 405 6.90 -12.78 -28.83
C ARG A 405 7.21 -12.71 -27.34
N ILE A 406 6.98 -11.56 -26.73
CA ILE A 406 7.25 -11.28 -25.33
C ILE A 406 5.92 -10.97 -24.67
N PHE A 407 5.47 -11.92 -23.83
CA PHE A 407 4.20 -11.84 -23.13
C PHE A 407 4.44 -11.57 -21.65
N VAL A 408 3.90 -10.47 -21.14
CA VAL A 408 4.00 -10.09 -19.73
C VAL A 408 2.62 -10.16 -19.09
N ASP A 409 2.44 -11.15 -18.22
CA ASP A 409 1.23 -11.36 -17.44
C ASP A 409 1.25 -10.38 -16.26
N MET A 410 0.37 -9.37 -16.32
CA MET A 410 0.26 -8.32 -15.31
C MET A 410 -0.34 -8.82 -14.00
N GLY A 411 -0.77 -10.07 -13.95
CA GLY A 411 -1.34 -10.65 -12.75
C GLY A 411 -2.68 -10.01 -12.32
N PRO A 412 -3.17 -10.37 -11.15
CA PRO A 412 -2.53 -11.24 -10.13
C PRO A 412 -2.43 -12.70 -10.55
N ARG A 413 -1.48 -13.43 -9.96
CA ARG A 413 -1.08 -14.82 -10.25
C ARG A 413 -0.31 -14.98 -11.57
N THR A 414 -0.11 -16.23 -12.00
CA THR A 414 0.68 -16.61 -13.19
C THR A 414 -0.15 -17.43 -14.19
N THR A 415 -1.45 -17.20 -14.20
CA THR A 415 -2.38 -18.06 -14.94
C THR A 415 -2.24 -17.87 -16.45
N CYS A 416 -2.26 -16.61 -16.89
CA CYS A 416 -2.13 -16.29 -18.31
C CYS A 416 -0.77 -16.71 -18.88
N SER A 417 0.32 -16.42 -18.17
CA SER A 417 1.65 -16.80 -18.63
C SER A 417 1.81 -18.31 -18.81
N LYS A 418 1.22 -19.13 -17.92
CA LYS A 418 1.24 -20.59 -18.05
C LYS A 418 0.42 -21.09 -19.25
N TRP A 419 -0.75 -20.51 -19.48
CA TRP A 419 -1.58 -20.90 -20.62
C TRP A 419 -0.97 -20.47 -21.96
N ILE A 420 -0.31 -19.31 -22.00
CA ILE A 420 0.44 -18.88 -23.18
C ILE A 420 1.54 -19.87 -23.50
N SER A 421 2.37 -20.25 -22.51
CA SER A 421 3.42 -21.24 -22.71
C SER A 421 2.89 -22.60 -23.16
N LYS A 422 1.75 -23.07 -22.62
CA LYS A 422 1.11 -24.31 -23.07
C LYS A 422 0.56 -24.21 -24.51
N THR A 423 -0.04 -23.08 -24.87
CA THR A 423 -0.63 -22.87 -26.19
C THR A 423 0.44 -22.73 -27.26
N LEU A 424 1.50 -21.99 -26.98
CA LEU A 424 2.59 -21.75 -27.93
C LEU A 424 3.61 -22.87 -27.99
N ASP A 425 3.69 -23.68 -26.95
CA ASP A 425 4.57 -24.86 -26.84
C ASP A 425 6.03 -24.51 -27.20
N ASN A 426 6.61 -25.19 -28.17
CA ASN A 426 8.01 -25.04 -28.59
C ASN A 426 8.25 -23.83 -29.53
N ARG A 427 7.24 -23.03 -29.84
CA ARG A 427 7.42 -21.83 -30.69
C ARG A 427 8.20 -20.75 -29.93
N PRO A 428 9.07 -19.96 -30.59
CA PRO A 428 9.87 -18.92 -29.94
C PRO A 428 8.97 -17.88 -29.25
N HIS A 429 9.01 -17.85 -27.92
CA HIS A 429 8.31 -16.83 -27.12
C HIS A 429 8.92 -16.73 -25.72
N LEU A 430 8.75 -15.57 -25.10
CA LEU A 430 8.94 -15.38 -23.66
C LEU A 430 7.56 -15.14 -23.01
N SER A 431 7.24 -15.88 -21.98
CA SER A 431 6.02 -15.67 -21.18
C SER A 431 6.36 -15.58 -19.70
N ILE A 432 6.22 -14.41 -19.14
CA ILE A 432 6.58 -14.09 -17.76
C ILE A 432 5.39 -13.47 -17.01
N SER A 433 5.44 -13.52 -15.69
CA SER A 433 4.45 -12.86 -14.83
C SER A 433 5.15 -11.97 -13.81
N VAL A 434 4.55 -10.84 -13.50
CA VAL A 434 5.06 -9.87 -12.51
C VAL A 434 4.53 -10.12 -11.10
N ASN A 435 3.61 -11.09 -10.94
CA ASN A 435 3.03 -11.43 -9.65
C ASN A 435 2.80 -12.94 -9.52
N ARG A 436 3.12 -13.51 -8.36
CA ARG A 436 2.87 -14.91 -8.01
C ARG A 436 2.46 -15.02 -6.55
N LYS A 437 1.36 -15.70 -6.26
CA LYS A 437 0.95 -15.98 -4.88
C LYS A 437 2.03 -16.78 -4.14
N GLY A 438 2.40 -16.31 -2.96
CA GLY A 438 3.41 -16.94 -2.11
C GLY A 438 4.87 -16.61 -2.48
N THR A 439 5.07 -15.64 -3.38
CA THR A 439 6.39 -15.10 -3.70
C THR A 439 6.37 -13.59 -3.48
N ASP A 440 7.43 -13.04 -2.92
CA ASP A 440 7.56 -11.60 -2.71
C ASP A 440 7.50 -10.83 -4.04
N ASN A 441 6.81 -9.69 -4.06
CA ASN A 441 6.65 -8.91 -5.31
C ASN A 441 7.98 -8.37 -5.84
N ARG A 442 8.94 -8.03 -4.95
CA ARG A 442 10.28 -7.59 -5.36
C ARG A 442 11.01 -8.69 -6.11
N GLU A 443 10.97 -9.90 -5.57
CA GLU A 443 11.58 -11.06 -6.22
C GLU A 443 10.95 -11.31 -7.60
N MET A 444 9.62 -11.26 -7.70
CA MET A 444 8.91 -11.46 -8.96
C MET A 444 9.25 -10.40 -10.01
N ILE A 445 9.33 -9.13 -9.61
CA ILE A 445 9.72 -8.03 -10.51
C ILE A 445 11.16 -8.21 -10.99
N LEU A 446 12.09 -8.56 -10.09
CA LEU A 446 13.48 -8.78 -10.49
C LEU A 446 13.63 -9.98 -11.43
N GLN A 447 12.89 -11.08 -11.21
CA GLN A 447 12.83 -12.24 -12.11
C GLN A 447 12.27 -11.84 -13.49
N ALA A 448 11.19 -11.06 -13.53
CA ALA A 448 10.63 -10.56 -14.78
C ALA A 448 11.63 -9.65 -15.52
N LEU A 449 12.25 -8.70 -14.82
CA LEU A 449 13.26 -7.81 -15.38
C LEU A 449 14.49 -8.58 -15.90
N SER A 450 14.95 -9.61 -15.19
CA SER A 450 16.09 -10.41 -15.62
C SER A 450 15.83 -11.09 -16.97
N SER A 451 14.64 -11.63 -17.16
CA SER A 451 14.22 -12.24 -18.42
C SER A 451 14.08 -11.19 -19.53
N LEU A 452 13.42 -10.06 -19.25
CA LEU A 452 13.26 -8.97 -20.21
C LEU A 452 14.60 -8.40 -20.68
N ILE A 453 15.52 -8.11 -19.74
CA ILE A 453 16.86 -7.59 -20.05
C ILE A 453 17.65 -8.58 -20.90
N SER A 454 17.60 -9.87 -20.57
CA SER A 454 18.29 -10.91 -21.31
C SER A 454 17.73 -11.05 -22.74
N HIS A 455 16.43 -10.89 -22.91
CA HIS A 455 15.79 -10.82 -24.23
C HIS A 455 15.97 -9.45 -24.92
N ARG A 456 16.73 -8.53 -24.31
CA ARG A 456 17.05 -7.19 -24.81
C ARG A 456 15.84 -6.27 -24.96
N VAL A 457 14.80 -6.50 -24.18
CA VAL A 457 13.66 -5.56 -24.07
C VAL A 457 14.12 -4.30 -23.36
N PRO A 458 13.87 -3.11 -23.94
CA PRO A 458 14.25 -1.85 -23.29
C PRO A 458 13.49 -1.66 -21.99
N VAL A 459 14.21 -1.53 -20.88
CA VAL A 459 13.67 -1.21 -19.55
C VAL A 459 14.54 -0.16 -18.87
N LYS A 460 13.93 0.64 -18.01
CA LYS A 460 14.61 1.64 -17.19
C LYS A 460 14.83 1.04 -15.80
N LEU A 461 16.03 1.13 -15.29
CA LEU A 461 16.41 0.50 -14.03
C LEU A 461 16.77 1.51 -12.91
N GLU A 462 16.63 2.80 -13.18
CA GLU A 462 16.95 3.88 -12.23
C GLU A 462 16.22 3.72 -10.90
N THR A 463 15.02 3.17 -10.95
CA THR A 463 14.21 2.89 -9.75
C THR A 463 14.85 1.86 -8.82
N LEU A 464 15.60 0.89 -9.38
CA LEU A 464 16.33 -0.11 -8.58
C LEU A 464 17.65 0.43 -8.05
N PHE A 465 18.22 1.44 -8.73
CA PHE A 465 19.51 2.02 -8.43
C PHE A 465 19.34 3.51 -8.19
N PRO A 466 18.78 3.94 -7.04
CA PRO A 466 18.73 5.34 -6.69
C PRO A 466 20.14 5.91 -6.77
N SER A 467 20.26 7.04 -7.46
CA SER A 467 21.53 7.72 -7.77
C SER A 467 22.47 7.65 -6.58
N GLN A 468 23.66 7.11 -6.83
CA GLN A 468 24.75 6.78 -5.89
C GLN A 468 24.40 6.91 -4.41
N PRO A 469 24.68 5.92 -3.57
CA PRO A 469 24.95 6.28 -2.21
C PRO A 469 26.18 7.23 -2.31
N VAL A 470 25.93 8.54 -2.39
CA VAL A 470 26.86 9.49 -1.82
C VAL A 470 27.32 8.73 -0.57
N GLN A 471 28.62 8.63 -0.32
CA GLN A 471 29.08 8.35 1.03
C GLN A 471 28.35 9.37 1.88
N ALA A 472 27.12 9.02 2.21
CA ALA A 472 26.30 9.77 3.09
C ALA A 472 27.01 9.55 4.42
N GLU A 473 27.81 10.51 4.83
CA GLU A 473 27.74 10.88 6.23
C GLU A 473 26.26 10.70 6.57
N LYS A 474 25.99 9.80 7.53
CA LYS A 474 24.64 9.44 7.96
C LYS A 474 23.84 10.70 8.33
N GLN A 475 23.30 11.38 7.34
CA GLN A 475 22.31 12.44 7.51
C GLN A 475 20.96 11.92 7.07
N LEU A 476 20.49 10.89 7.78
CA LEU A 476 19.09 10.55 7.79
C LEU A 476 18.35 11.58 8.67
N MET A 477 18.48 12.87 8.35
CA MET A 477 17.72 13.92 9.03
C MET A 477 16.50 14.30 8.20
N GLN A 478 15.36 13.74 8.55
CA GLN A 478 14.10 14.21 8.01
C GLN A 478 13.43 15.14 9.03
N THR A 479 13.33 16.41 8.68
CA THR A 479 12.65 17.41 9.52
C THR A 479 11.23 17.65 9.01
N ILE A 480 10.26 17.39 9.84
CA ILE A 480 8.84 17.63 9.56
C ILE A 480 8.41 18.82 10.39
N LYS A 481 7.90 19.88 9.76
CA LYS A 481 7.27 21.01 10.44
C LYS A 481 5.77 20.76 10.56
N LEU A 482 5.29 20.67 11.79
CA LEU A 482 3.88 20.52 12.13
C LEU A 482 3.39 21.85 12.68
N GLY A 483 2.59 22.57 11.91
CA GLY A 483 2.03 23.86 12.29
C GLY A 483 2.25 24.93 11.23
N GLY A 484 1.49 26.00 11.36
CA GLY A 484 1.51 27.08 10.36
C GLY A 484 2.68 28.03 10.57
N THR A 485 3.38 28.34 9.50
CA THR A 485 4.35 29.42 9.38
C THR A 485 3.99 30.75 10.09
N PRO A 486 2.69 31.10 10.35
CA PRO A 486 2.34 32.35 11.02
C PRO A 486 2.85 32.51 12.45
N VAL A 487 2.92 31.41 13.23
CA VAL A 487 3.32 31.53 14.66
C VAL A 487 4.82 31.82 14.76
N GLN A 488 5.65 31.12 14.00
CA GLN A 488 7.10 31.36 13.98
C GLN A 488 7.43 32.77 13.47
N GLN A 489 6.74 33.24 12.43
CA GLN A 489 6.93 34.61 11.92
C GLN A 489 6.51 35.73 12.91
N VAL A 490 5.48 35.48 13.71
CA VAL A 490 5.07 36.40 14.78
C VAL A 490 6.13 36.48 15.86
N PHE A 491 6.75 35.33 16.20
CA PHE A 491 7.86 35.29 17.17
C PHE A 491 9.12 35.96 16.64
N GLU A 492 9.51 35.66 15.40
CA GLU A 492 10.71 36.27 14.77
C GLU A 492 10.56 37.79 14.59
N LYS A 493 9.36 38.28 14.33
CA LYS A 493 9.08 39.72 14.13
C LYS A 493 8.67 40.46 15.38
N GLY A 494 8.34 39.80 16.47
CA GLY A 494 7.73 40.42 17.66
C GLY A 494 8.16 39.87 19.00
N ALA A 495 9.16 39.00 19.08
CA ALA A 495 9.63 38.37 20.33
C ALA A 495 9.93 39.42 21.42
N ASP A 496 10.57 40.50 21.06
CA ASP A 496 10.87 41.59 22.02
C ASP A 496 9.62 42.31 22.60
N LYS A 497 8.48 42.25 21.91
CA LYS A 497 7.21 42.80 22.40
C LYS A 497 6.47 41.82 23.30
N LEU A 498 6.50 40.54 22.99
CA LEU A 498 5.88 39.48 23.79
C LEU A 498 6.50 39.35 25.19
N PHE A 499 7.77 39.63 25.34
CA PHE A 499 8.47 39.53 26.63
C PHE A 499 8.40 40.80 27.51
N LYS A 500 7.86 41.91 27.02
CA LYS A 500 7.79 43.16 27.80
C LYS A 500 6.70 43.16 28.86
N ASP A 501 5.66 42.33 28.72
CA ASP A 501 4.51 42.33 29.63
C ASP A 501 4.57 41.24 30.74
N THR A 502 5.69 40.53 30.89
CA THR A 502 5.85 39.46 31.90
C THR A 502 6.19 39.96 33.32
N LYS A 503 5.80 41.18 33.70
CA LYS A 503 6.08 41.70 35.06
C LYS A 503 5.45 40.92 36.21
N GLY A 504 4.60 39.92 35.96
CA GLY A 504 3.95 39.10 36.98
C GLY A 504 4.58 37.73 37.23
N LEU A 505 5.47 37.26 36.37
CA LEU A 505 6.01 35.89 36.44
C LEU A 505 7.54 35.83 36.62
N ARG A 506 8.14 36.91 37.15
CA ARG A 506 9.58 36.89 37.43
C ARG A 506 9.86 36.38 38.84
N PRO A 507 10.68 35.35 39.01
CA PRO A 507 11.40 35.13 40.25
C PRO A 507 12.34 36.33 40.46
N GLN A 508 12.34 36.91 41.66
CA GLN A 508 13.32 37.94 42.02
C GLN A 508 14.73 37.33 41.95
N GLY A 509 15.54 37.81 40.99
CA GLY A 509 16.99 37.69 41.08
C GLY A 509 17.67 36.76 40.04
N THR A 510 17.37 36.87 38.74
CA THR A 510 18.33 36.43 37.71
C THR A 510 18.24 37.33 36.48
N GLU A 511 19.37 37.97 36.16
CA GLU A 511 19.55 38.72 34.93
C GLU A 511 19.49 37.74 33.75
N PHE A 512 18.64 38.02 32.76
CA PHE A 512 18.62 37.33 31.49
C PHE A 512 19.93 37.54 30.76
N GLN A 513 20.79 36.53 30.76
CA GLN A 513 21.83 36.44 29.73
C GLN A 513 21.16 36.03 28.43
N SER A 514 21.17 36.94 27.46
CA SER A 514 20.82 36.59 26.07
C SER A 514 21.74 35.47 25.59
N PHE A 515 21.20 34.30 25.46
CA PHE A 515 21.91 33.23 24.73
C PHE A 515 21.99 33.63 23.24
N LYS A 516 23.15 34.17 22.86
CA LYS A 516 23.55 34.16 21.46
C LYS A 516 23.63 32.71 21.07
N VAL A 517 22.81 32.33 20.08
CA VAL A 517 22.99 31.08 19.32
C VAL A 517 24.44 31.10 18.84
N SER A 518 25.27 30.23 19.36
CA SER A 518 26.62 30.05 18.84
C SER A 518 26.48 29.54 17.42
N GLU A 519 26.73 30.37 16.44
CA GLU A 519 27.04 29.96 15.09
C GLU A 519 28.23 29.01 15.16
N SER A 520 28.01 27.75 14.92
CA SER A 520 29.08 26.81 14.65
C SER A 520 29.81 27.30 13.42
N GLN A 521 31.06 27.65 13.58
CA GLN A 521 31.99 28.05 12.52
C GLN A 521 31.96 26.97 11.42
N SER A 522 31.35 27.31 10.29
CA SER A 522 31.58 26.63 9.03
C SER A 522 32.97 27.04 8.52
N VAL A 523 33.85 26.05 8.42
CA VAL A 523 35.14 26.21 7.76
C VAL A 523 34.89 26.45 6.27
N ASN A 524 35.37 27.58 5.78
CA ASN A 524 35.33 28.00 4.39
C ASN A 524 35.99 26.98 3.45
N ALA A 525 35.28 26.59 2.41
CA ALA A 525 35.86 26.20 1.15
C ALA A 525 35.10 26.87 0.00
N SER A 526 35.78 27.90 -0.52
CA SER A 526 35.71 28.48 -1.87
C SER A 526 34.35 28.73 -2.53
N GLY A 527 34.07 29.98 -2.62
CA GLY A 527 33.19 30.79 -3.40
C GLY A 527 32.62 30.35 -4.72
N ARG A 528 31.31 30.59 -4.80
CA ARG A 528 30.68 31.31 -5.96
C ARG A 528 29.32 31.83 -5.50
N ALA A 529 29.15 33.12 -5.69
CA ALA A 529 27.90 33.83 -5.43
C ALA A 529 26.83 33.39 -6.45
N TYR A 530 25.61 33.21 -5.94
CA TYR A 530 24.39 33.31 -6.77
C TYR A 530 23.43 34.32 -6.16
N SER A 531 23.12 35.28 -7.01
CA SER A 531 22.30 36.45 -6.80
C SER A 531 20.82 36.11 -6.61
N ASN A 532 20.20 36.99 -5.82
CA ASN A 532 18.76 37.17 -5.57
C ASN A 532 17.87 36.95 -6.80
N PHE A 533 16.86 36.11 -6.64
CA PHE A 533 15.65 36.17 -7.44
C PHE A 533 14.45 36.42 -6.52
N VAL A 534 13.88 37.58 -6.70
CA VAL A 534 12.54 37.96 -6.22
C VAL A 534 11.57 37.43 -7.29
N GLY A 535 10.66 36.54 -6.93
CA GLY A 535 9.60 36.07 -7.79
C GLY A 535 8.25 36.70 -7.45
N PRO A 536 7.43 36.99 -8.43
CA PRO A 536 6.18 37.74 -8.26
C PRO A 536 4.98 36.89 -7.85
N ASP A 537 3.97 37.60 -7.34
CA ASP A 537 2.64 37.16 -6.93
C ASP A 537 1.94 36.23 -7.94
N TYR A 538 1.34 35.15 -7.46
CA TYR A 538 0.47 34.29 -8.26
C TYR A 538 -1.01 34.51 -7.94
N ALA A 539 -1.73 34.96 -8.95
CA ALA A 539 -3.18 34.86 -9.03
C ALA A 539 -3.59 33.45 -9.55
N PRO A 540 -4.77 32.92 -9.21
CA PRO A 540 -5.15 31.57 -9.62
C PRO A 540 -5.53 31.53 -11.11
N GLY A 541 -4.72 30.85 -11.88
CA GLY A 541 -5.00 30.58 -13.30
C GLY A 541 -4.67 29.12 -13.64
N ASN A 542 -5.57 28.54 -14.40
CA ASN A 542 -5.60 27.18 -14.96
C ASN A 542 -4.24 26.55 -15.17
N VAL A 543 -3.96 25.44 -14.50
CA VAL A 543 -2.80 24.61 -14.77
C VAL A 543 -3.22 23.46 -15.68
N SER A 544 -2.74 23.54 -16.92
CA SER A 544 -2.80 22.44 -17.87
C SER A 544 -1.85 21.32 -17.40
N VAL A 545 -2.35 20.10 -17.40
CA VAL A 545 -1.60 18.89 -17.05
C VAL A 545 -0.58 18.61 -18.15
N SER A 546 0.66 18.98 -17.93
CA SER A 546 1.79 18.41 -18.69
C SER A 546 3.05 18.52 -17.86
N SER A 547 3.53 17.38 -17.42
CA SER A 547 4.86 17.01 -16.96
C SER A 547 4.83 16.29 -15.60
N PHE A 548 4.49 15.00 -15.62
CA PHE A 548 4.93 14.09 -14.59
C PHE A 548 6.43 13.87 -14.73
N SER A 549 7.18 14.29 -13.75
CA SER A 549 8.58 13.92 -13.61
C SER A 549 8.66 12.48 -13.13
N PRO A 550 9.45 11.60 -13.76
CA PRO A 550 9.60 10.23 -13.29
C PRO A 550 10.34 10.22 -11.96
N PHE A 551 9.98 9.26 -11.13
CA PHE A 551 10.59 8.99 -9.83
C PHE A 551 12.09 9.27 -9.82
N PRO A 552 12.56 10.34 -9.23
CA PRO A 552 13.85 10.34 -8.56
C PRO A 552 13.85 11.20 -7.31
N GLY A 553 14.18 10.60 -6.18
CA GLY A 553 14.91 11.31 -5.14
C GLY A 553 14.12 12.12 -4.13
N GLU A 554 12.78 12.10 -4.08
CA GLU A 554 12.00 12.84 -3.09
C GLU A 554 11.26 11.92 -2.09
N TYR A 555 11.94 10.93 -1.54
CA TYR A 555 11.42 10.13 -0.43
C TYR A 555 10.95 10.98 0.78
N GLY A 556 11.41 12.23 0.88
CA GLY A 556 11.04 13.16 1.93
C GLY A 556 9.73 13.90 1.69
N SER A 557 9.39 14.24 0.45
CA SER A 557 8.20 15.02 0.14
C SER A 557 6.92 14.19 0.21
N HIS A 558 6.96 12.94 -0.17
CA HIS A 558 5.78 12.04 -0.21
C HIS A 558 5.30 11.64 1.19
N ARG A 559 6.22 11.39 2.13
CA ARG A 559 5.85 11.21 3.55
C ARG A 559 5.21 12.46 4.15
N ASN A 560 5.65 13.65 3.71
CA ASN A 560 5.06 14.91 4.15
C ASN A 560 3.65 15.12 3.59
N SER A 561 3.38 14.69 2.35
CA SER A 561 2.05 14.78 1.72
C SER A 561 1.04 13.85 2.39
N ALA A 562 1.41 12.59 2.62
CA ALA A 562 0.56 11.64 3.34
C ALA A 562 0.23 12.12 4.77
N HIS A 563 1.21 12.75 5.44
CA HIS A 563 1.00 13.31 6.75
C HIS A 563 0.11 14.57 6.73
N SER A 564 0.31 15.45 5.76
CA SER A 564 -0.54 16.62 5.58
C SER A 564 -1.98 16.21 5.27
N ALA A 565 -2.17 15.16 4.47
CA ALA A 565 -3.48 14.58 4.21
C ALA A 565 -4.12 14.01 5.48
N PHE A 566 -3.37 13.27 6.31
CA PHE A 566 -3.85 12.76 7.60
C PHE A 566 -4.24 13.89 8.56
N LEU A 567 -3.45 14.96 8.66
CA LEU A 567 -3.79 16.11 9.50
C LEU A 567 -5.02 16.86 8.99
N ASN A 568 -5.19 16.97 7.67
CA ASN A 568 -6.37 17.57 7.07
C ASN A 568 -7.63 16.72 7.34
N VAL A 569 -7.54 15.40 7.25
CA VAL A 569 -8.63 14.47 7.60
C VAL A 569 -8.97 14.59 9.09
N ARG A 570 -7.98 14.64 9.96
CA ARG A 570 -8.18 14.84 11.40
C ARG A 570 -8.83 16.20 11.71
N GLN A 571 -8.37 17.29 11.08
CA GLN A 571 -8.99 18.61 11.22
C GLN A 571 -10.43 18.66 10.73
N HIS A 572 -10.72 17.95 9.60
CA HIS A 572 -12.07 17.86 9.06
C HIS A 572 -12.98 17.04 9.97
N GLY A 573 -12.52 15.90 10.47
CA GLY A 573 -13.25 15.09 11.44
C GLY A 573 -13.54 15.83 12.74
N MET A 574 -12.60 16.58 13.24
CA MET A 574 -12.77 17.44 14.44
C MET A 574 -13.73 18.61 14.19
N ARG A 575 -13.74 19.19 12.99
CA ARG A 575 -14.74 20.21 12.62
C ARG A 575 -16.15 19.62 12.53
N GLN A 576 -16.32 18.50 11.88
CA GLN A 576 -17.61 17.82 11.79
C GLN A 576 -18.13 17.39 13.16
N LEU A 577 -17.25 16.91 14.05
CA LEU A 577 -17.61 16.58 15.43
C LEU A 577 -18.04 17.83 16.21
N ALA A 578 -17.34 18.95 16.04
CA ALA A 578 -17.69 20.22 16.66
C ALA A 578 -19.03 20.76 16.13
N GLU A 579 -19.31 20.62 14.83
CA GLU A 579 -20.58 21.00 14.23
C GLU A 579 -21.74 20.08 14.68
N LEU A 580 -21.52 18.78 14.82
CA LEU A 580 -22.49 17.85 15.38
C LEU A 580 -22.78 18.14 16.88
N ILE A 581 -21.79 18.49 17.65
CA ILE A 581 -21.96 18.87 19.06
C ILE A 581 -22.71 20.20 19.18
N SER A 582 -22.42 21.17 18.32
CA SER A 582 -23.11 22.47 18.33
C SER A 582 -24.53 22.41 17.79
N SER A 583 -24.85 21.51 16.86
CA SER A 583 -26.21 21.28 16.37
C SER A 583 -27.10 20.53 17.37
N ASN A 584 -26.53 19.69 18.24
CA ASN A 584 -27.27 19.01 19.31
C ASN A 584 -27.59 19.86 20.55
N THR A 585 -27.01 21.05 20.69
CA THR A 585 -27.28 21.93 21.84
C THR A 585 -28.52 22.80 21.66
N ASN A 586 -29.20 22.77 20.50
CA ASN A 586 -30.36 23.60 20.18
C ASN A 586 -31.72 22.88 20.19
N THR A 587 -31.81 21.62 20.65
CA THR A 587 -33.09 20.95 20.83
C THR A 587 -33.41 20.77 22.32
N LYS A 588 -34.30 21.61 22.79
CA LYS A 588 -35.00 21.45 24.09
C LYS A 588 -35.91 20.24 24.02
N GLY A 589 -35.68 19.31 24.93
CA GLY A 589 -36.71 18.48 25.55
C GLY A 589 -37.32 17.37 24.74
N ILE A 590 -36.72 16.15 24.79
CA ILE A 590 -37.49 14.91 24.82
C ILE A 590 -36.78 13.95 25.79
N SER A 591 -37.47 13.64 26.88
CA SER A 591 -37.14 12.57 27.80
C SER A 591 -37.48 11.23 27.14
N VAL A 592 -36.49 10.40 26.90
CA VAL A 592 -36.73 8.97 26.57
C VAL A 592 -35.94 8.11 27.53
N SER A 593 -36.66 7.52 28.46
CA SER A 593 -36.22 6.40 29.26
C SER A 593 -36.15 5.15 28.36
N ASN A 594 -34.99 4.62 28.12
CA ASN A 594 -34.84 3.27 27.58
C ASN A 594 -33.88 2.47 28.42
N THR A 595 -34.53 1.59 29.21
CA THR A 595 -33.91 0.48 29.90
C THR A 595 -33.62 -0.63 28.90
N PHE A 596 -32.37 -0.79 28.52
CA PHE A 596 -31.91 -2.02 27.88
C PHE A 596 -31.08 -2.82 28.86
N GLN A 597 -31.66 -3.91 29.32
CA GLN A 597 -30.94 -4.96 30.03
C GLN A 597 -30.23 -5.82 29.02
N HIS A 598 -28.91 -5.73 28.98
CA HIS A 598 -28.08 -6.72 28.32
C HIS A 598 -27.62 -7.76 29.33
N THR A 599 -28.14 -8.95 29.18
CA THR A 599 -27.66 -10.15 29.86
C THR A 599 -26.33 -10.56 29.28
N VAL A 600 -25.24 -10.27 29.98
CA VAL A 600 -23.91 -10.75 29.63
C VAL A 600 -23.72 -12.13 30.22
N SER A 601 -23.64 -13.13 29.35
CA SER A 601 -23.21 -14.48 29.74
C SER A 601 -21.70 -14.47 29.91
N GLN A 602 -21.27 -14.59 31.19
CA GLN A 602 -19.84 -14.74 31.51
C GLN A 602 -19.36 -16.13 31.07
N LYS A 603 -18.51 -16.17 30.03
CA LYS A 603 -17.61 -17.30 29.81
C LYS A 603 -16.26 -16.93 30.41
N THR A 604 -15.93 -17.57 31.53
CA THR A 604 -14.61 -17.54 32.13
C THR A 604 -13.56 -18.11 31.19
N LYS A 605 -12.60 -17.27 30.79
CA LYS A 605 -11.34 -17.70 30.18
C LYS A 605 -10.32 -18.02 31.26
N PRO A 606 -9.42 -19.00 31.07
CA PRO A 606 -8.37 -19.29 32.02
C PRO A 606 -7.35 -18.14 32.05
N GLU A 607 -7.00 -17.71 33.23
CA GLU A 607 -5.92 -16.78 33.49
C GLU A 607 -4.59 -17.38 33.03
N THR A 608 -4.02 -16.82 31.95
CA THR A 608 -2.62 -17.03 31.63
C THR A 608 -1.84 -16.00 32.43
N GLN A 609 -1.10 -16.45 33.43
CA GLN A 609 -0.17 -15.62 34.19
C GLN A 609 0.88 -15.09 33.21
N GLN A 610 0.82 -13.78 32.92
CA GLN A 610 1.90 -13.06 32.27
C GLN A 610 3.13 -13.03 33.20
N PRO A 611 4.36 -13.18 32.67
CA PRO A 611 5.56 -13.01 33.49
C PRO A 611 5.61 -11.56 33.99
N VAL A 612 5.72 -11.41 35.29
CA VAL A 612 5.88 -10.10 35.96
C VAL A 612 7.13 -9.44 35.42
N PRO A 613 7.06 -8.25 34.78
CA PRO A 613 8.23 -7.52 34.36
C PRO A 613 9.07 -7.14 35.58
N GLN A 614 10.37 -7.33 35.53
CA GLN A 614 11.28 -6.77 36.54
C GLN A 614 11.07 -5.26 36.60
N THR A 615 10.52 -4.76 37.70
CA THR A 615 10.24 -3.34 37.90
C THR A 615 11.53 -2.54 37.93
N LYS A 616 11.77 -1.77 36.88
CA LYS A 616 12.77 -0.68 36.92
C LYS A 616 12.29 0.37 37.92
N PRO A 617 13.17 0.99 38.70
CA PRO A 617 12.77 2.07 39.63
C PRO A 617 12.10 3.19 38.83
N CYS A 618 10.87 3.54 39.19
CA CYS A 618 10.08 4.62 38.59
C CYS A 618 9.52 5.52 39.69
N ILE A 619 9.22 6.77 39.33
CA ILE A 619 8.59 7.76 40.22
C ILE A 619 7.07 7.54 40.17
N PHE A 620 6.52 7.34 38.95
CA PHE A 620 5.12 7.02 38.74
C PHE A 620 5.06 5.78 37.83
N ASP A 621 4.29 4.79 38.25
CA ASP A 621 4.06 3.57 37.50
C ASP A 621 2.81 3.69 36.60
N TYR A 622 2.48 2.64 35.85
CA TYR A 622 1.33 2.65 34.95
C TYR A 622 -0.01 2.86 35.68
N HIS A 623 -0.11 2.42 36.92
CA HIS A 623 -1.31 2.60 37.74
C HIS A 623 -1.51 4.07 38.12
N ASP A 624 -0.43 4.75 38.50
CA ASP A 624 -0.42 6.19 38.77
C ASP A 624 -0.83 6.97 37.52
N LEU A 625 -0.32 6.55 36.35
CA LEU A 625 -0.62 7.21 35.07
C LEU A 625 -2.09 7.02 34.64
N LEU A 626 -2.68 5.86 34.90
CA LEU A 626 -4.12 5.61 34.70
C LEU A 626 -4.97 6.47 35.65
N GLU A 627 -4.58 6.57 36.91
CA GLU A 627 -5.26 7.42 37.91
C GLU A 627 -5.16 8.91 37.51
N LEU A 628 -4.00 9.35 37.04
CA LEU A 628 -3.82 10.72 36.53
C LEU A 628 -4.68 10.98 35.28
N ALA A 629 -4.83 10.00 34.39
CA ALA A 629 -5.60 10.13 33.16
C ALA A 629 -7.13 10.23 33.43
N GLY A 630 -7.67 9.43 34.35
CA GLY A 630 -9.12 9.33 34.55
C GLY A 630 -9.63 9.46 35.96
N GLY A 631 -8.75 9.40 36.97
CA GLY A 631 -9.08 9.45 38.38
C GLY A 631 -8.76 10.80 39.04
N SER A 632 -8.20 10.78 40.28
CA SER A 632 -7.84 11.95 41.04
C SER A 632 -6.37 12.34 40.83
N ILE A 633 -6.12 13.57 40.47
CA ILE A 633 -4.75 14.13 40.36
C ILE A 633 -4.07 14.16 41.74
N ALA A 634 -4.85 14.47 42.80
CA ALA A 634 -4.34 14.48 44.16
C ALA A 634 -3.88 13.11 44.66
N ASN A 635 -4.47 12.01 44.17
CA ASN A 635 -4.02 10.66 44.53
C ASN A 635 -2.60 10.36 44.02
N VAL A 636 -2.20 11.00 42.91
CA VAL A 636 -0.90 10.77 42.26
C VAL A 636 0.12 11.82 42.71
N PHE A 637 -0.26 13.12 42.71
CA PHE A 637 0.69 14.21 42.95
C PHE A 637 0.76 14.66 44.42
N GLY A 638 -0.24 14.33 45.25
CA GLY A 638 -0.34 14.70 46.63
C GLY A 638 -1.55 15.58 47.00
N ALA A 639 -1.85 15.66 48.28
CA ALA A 639 -3.05 16.32 48.79
C ALA A 639 -3.11 17.84 48.43
N GLU A 640 -1.99 18.46 48.15
CA GLU A 640 -1.87 19.83 47.69
C GLU A 640 -2.50 20.12 46.34
N TYR A 641 -2.77 19.06 45.55
CA TYR A 641 -3.44 19.13 44.25
C TYR A 641 -4.97 18.92 44.34
N ALA A 642 -5.51 18.68 45.54
CA ALA A 642 -6.93 18.33 45.71
C ALA A 642 -7.93 19.37 45.16
N GLU A 643 -7.55 20.64 45.13
CA GLU A 643 -8.40 21.70 44.57
C GLU A 643 -8.59 21.51 43.06
N ILE A 644 -7.58 20.98 42.32
CA ILE A 644 -7.62 20.77 40.88
C ILE A 644 -8.68 19.74 40.51
N ASP A 645 -8.87 18.67 41.31
CA ASP A 645 -9.89 17.66 41.07
C ASP A 645 -11.33 18.20 41.13
N SER A 646 -11.53 19.37 41.69
CA SER A 646 -12.83 20.07 41.70
C SER A 646 -13.10 20.90 40.44
N TYR A 647 -12.10 21.15 39.63
CA TYR A 647 -12.25 21.99 38.45
C TYR A 647 -12.99 21.27 37.32
N ARG A 648 -13.77 22.01 36.56
CA ARG A 648 -14.50 21.52 35.40
C ARG A 648 -13.57 20.87 34.33
N ARG A 649 -12.38 21.39 34.20
CA ARG A 649 -11.33 20.93 33.30
C ARG A 649 -9.99 21.00 34.01
N CYS A 650 -9.14 20.04 33.77
CA CYS A 650 -7.76 20.02 34.18
C CYS A 650 -6.90 19.32 33.14
N VAL A 651 -5.61 19.59 33.17
CA VAL A 651 -4.65 18.97 32.28
C VAL A 651 -4.48 17.51 32.68
N ARG A 652 -4.74 16.58 31.76
CA ARG A 652 -4.63 15.14 31.96
C ARG A 652 -3.95 14.47 30.81
N LEU A 653 -3.38 13.32 31.06
CA LEU A 653 -2.98 12.38 30.02
C LEU A 653 -4.21 11.82 29.29
N PRO A 654 -4.09 11.43 28.01
CA PRO A 654 -5.16 10.71 27.36
C PRO A 654 -5.46 9.37 28.06
N MET A 655 -6.72 8.96 28.08
CA MET A 655 -7.11 7.64 28.58
C MET A 655 -6.80 6.54 27.59
N GLU A 656 -6.82 5.28 28.02
CA GLU A 656 -6.77 4.14 27.09
C GLU A 656 -7.84 4.23 26.00
N PRO A 657 -7.52 3.82 24.76
CA PRO A 657 -6.28 3.20 24.29
C PRO A 657 -5.16 4.16 23.88
N TYR A 658 -5.25 5.44 24.20
CA TYR A 658 -4.28 6.49 23.83
C TYR A 658 -3.32 6.86 24.96
N LEU A 659 -3.32 6.15 26.08
CA LEU A 659 -2.32 6.28 27.14
C LEU A 659 -1.02 5.59 26.68
N LEU A 660 -0.19 6.33 25.94
CA LEU A 660 1.00 5.83 25.29
C LEU A 660 2.26 6.12 26.12
N VAL A 661 2.20 5.82 27.41
CA VAL A 661 3.31 5.94 28.35
C VAL A 661 3.20 4.82 29.39
N SER A 662 4.33 4.18 29.73
CA SER A 662 4.35 3.06 30.67
C SER A 662 4.78 3.44 32.08
N ARG A 663 5.67 4.46 32.21
CA ARG A 663 6.20 4.92 33.49
C ARG A 663 6.94 6.24 33.38
N VAL A 664 7.06 6.96 34.52
CA VAL A 664 7.93 8.11 34.69
C VAL A 664 9.14 7.68 35.51
N THR A 665 10.33 7.90 34.98
CA THR A 665 11.58 7.49 35.62
C THR A 665 12.32 8.64 36.31
N GLN A 666 12.13 9.89 35.84
CA GLN A 666 12.73 11.10 36.45
C GLN A 666 11.76 12.28 36.32
N LEU A 667 11.75 13.15 37.31
CA LEU A 667 10.99 14.38 37.33
C LEU A 667 11.77 15.44 38.14
N ASP A 668 12.15 16.52 37.46
CA ASP A 668 12.78 17.69 38.09
C ASP A 668 11.87 18.91 37.84
N ALA A 669 10.89 19.08 38.72
CA ALA A 669 9.90 20.13 38.70
C ALA A 669 9.39 20.38 40.13
N LYS A 670 8.80 21.54 40.38
CA LYS A 670 8.25 21.88 41.67
C LYS A 670 6.99 22.70 41.50
N LEU A 671 5.98 22.37 42.27
CA LEU A 671 4.69 23.07 42.27
C LEU A 671 4.86 24.58 42.42
N GLY A 672 4.22 25.31 41.50
CA GLY A 672 4.21 26.79 41.50
C GLY A 672 5.49 27.44 41.00
N GLU A 673 6.54 26.69 40.65
CA GLU A 673 7.78 27.21 40.13
C GLU A 673 7.86 27.08 38.59
N PHE A 674 7.30 28.07 37.87
CA PHE A 674 7.37 28.12 36.40
C PHE A 674 8.76 28.52 35.90
N LYS A 675 9.70 27.59 35.98
CA LYS A 675 11.08 27.67 35.50
C LYS A 675 11.43 26.48 34.65
N PRO A 676 12.59 26.46 33.99
CA PRO A 676 13.02 25.26 33.22
C PRO A 676 12.89 24.01 34.09
N SER A 677 12.16 23.04 33.59
CA SER A 677 11.80 21.80 34.28
C SER A 677 11.86 20.60 33.33
N THR A 678 12.10 19.41 33.86
CA THR A 678 12.27 18.21 33.04
C THR A 678 11.47 17.03 33.57
N ILE A 679 11.07 16.15 32.64
CA ILE A 679 10.48 14.84 32.96
C ILE A 679 11.07 13.80 31.99
N THR A 680 11.40 12.61 32.53
CA THR A 680 11.82 11.48 31.70
C THR A 680 10.78 10.36 31.82
N THR A 681 10.29 9.92 30.67
CA THR A 681 9.26 8.88 30.58
C THR A 681 9.72 7.72 29.71
N GLU A 682 9.15 6.55 29.94
CA GLU A 682 9.36 5.40 29.09
C GLU A 682 8.03 4.85 28.61
N TYR A 683 8.01 4.42 27.35
CA TYR A 683 6.89 3.70 26.74
C TYR A 683 7.35 2.36 26.20
N ASP A 684 6.87 1.28 26.78
CA ASP A 684 7.08 -0.07 26.31
C ASP A 684 6.03 -0.34 25.21
N ILE A 685 6.47 -0.48 23.97
CA ILE A 685 5.59 -0.72 22.83
C ILE A 685 5.04 -2.15 22.97
N PRO A 686 3.72 -2.32 23.16
CA PRO A 686 3.16 -3.65 23.30
C PRO A 686 3.34 -4.50 22.06
N GLU A 687 3.55 -5.80 22.24
CA GLU A 687 3.35 -6.76 21.16
C GLU A 687 1.86 -6.76 20.77
N ASN A 688 1.57 -6.76 19.49
CA ASN A 688 0.20 -6.72 18.96
C ASN A 688 -0.58 -5.42 19.25
N ALA A 689 0.10 -4.29 19.33
CA ALA A 689 -0.57 -3.00 19.51
C ALA A 689 -1.51 -2.68 18.33
N TRP A 690 -2.67 -2.11 18.64
CA TRP A 690 -3.71 -1.79 17.65
C TRP A 690 -3.30 -0.79 16.56
N TYR A 691 -2.23 -0.04 16.80
CA TYR A 691 -1.71 1.02 15.90
C TYR A 691 -0.50 0.58 15.08
N THR A 692 0.11 -0.59 15.34
CA THR A 692 1.30 -1.03 14.63
C THR A 692 0.97 -1.54 13.22
N THR A 693 1.89 -1.33 12.30
CA THR A 693 1.82 -1.84 10.94
C THR A 693 3.12 -2.58 10.66
N ASP A 694 3.03 -3.86 10.32
CA ASP A 694 4.19 -4.74 10.11
C ASP A 694 5.16 -4.75 11.31
N GLY A 695 4.61 -4.75 12.53
CA GLY A 695 5.39 -4.72 13.76
C GLY A 695 6.04 -3.37 14.08
N GLN A 696 5.85 -2.34 13.25
CA GLN A 696 6.43 -1.02 13.39
C GLN A 696 5.39 -0.01 13.87
N ILE A 697 5.75 0.89 14.77
CA ILE A 697 4.86 1.96 15.20
C ILE A 697 4.81 3.09 14.15
N PRO A 698 3.65 3.68 13.89
CA PRO A 698 3.56 4.90 13.08
C PRO A 698 4.27 6.07 13.78
N TRP A 699 4.89 6.96 13.01
CA TRP A 699 5.54 8.15 13.54
C TRP A 699 4.60 9.01 14.40
N ALA A 700 3.31 9.07 14.09
CA ALA A 700 2.31 9.78 14.88
C ALA A 700 2.21 9.23 16.31
N VAL A 701 2.29 7.91 16.49
CA VAL A 701 2.31 7.26 17.81
C VAL A 701 3.60 7.58 18.55
N ALA A 702 4.75 7.62 17.84
CA ALA A 702 6.01 8.04 18.44
C ALA A 702 5.97 9.50 18.92
N VAL A 703 5.21 10.38 18.26
CA VAL A 703 4.98 11.76 18.73
C VAL A 703 4.05 11.80 19.95
N GLU A 704 2.92 11.06 19.86
CA GLU A 704 1.92 11.05 20.95
C GLU A 704 2.47 10.43 22.23
N SER A 705 3.34 9.41 22.14
CA SER A 705 3.98 8.82 23.33
C SER A 705 4.99 9.77 24.01
N GLY A 706 5.39 10.84 23.34
CA GLY A 706 6.15 11.96 23.92
C GLY A 706 5.31 13.08 24.56
N GLN A 707 3.97 12.95 24.66
CA GLN A 707 3.10 14.01 25.19
C GLN A 707 3.01 14.06 26.72
N CYS A 708 3.96 13.50 27.44
CA CYS A 708 4.07 13.66 28.90
C CYS A 708 4.50 15.08 29.32
N ASP A 709 4.69 16.02 28.38
CA ASP A 709 4.69 17.43 28.64
C ASP A 709 3.40 17.91 29.36
N LEU A 710 2.24 17.27 29.02
CA LEU A 710 0.98 17.51 29.73
C LEU A 710 1.08 17.19 31.23
N MET A 711 1.70 16.04 31.55
CA MET A 711 1.92 15.67 32.95
C MET A 711 2.87 16.65 33.66
N LEU A 712 3.92 17.08 32.98
CA LEU A 712 4.88 18.03 33.55
C LEU A 712 4.22 19.39 33.88
N ILE A 713 3.41 19.92 32.96
CA ILE A 713 2.71 21.20 33.22
C ILE A 713 1.60 21.07 34.27
N SER A 714 0.91 19.92 34.32
CA SER A 714 -0.06 19.61 35.39
C SER A 714 0.66 19.57 36.76
N TYR A 715 1.82 18.87 36.82
CA TYR A 715 2.62 18.82 38.04
C TYR A 715 3.16 20.19 38.47
N LEU A 716 3.48 21.07 37.55
CA LEU A 716 3.85 22.49 37.87
C LEU A 716 2.67 23.31 38.40
N GLY A 717 1.44 22.76 38.29
CA GLY A 717 0.26 23.39 38.86
C GLY A 717 -0.38 24.48 38.00
N ILE A 718 -0.29 24.33 36.66
CA ILE A 718 -0.90 25.28 35.71
C ILE A 718 -2.41 25.43 35.94
N ASP A 719 -3.06 24.34 36.37
CA ASP A 719 -4.50 24.31 36.60
C ASP A 719 -4.95 25.23 37.74
N PHE A 720 -4.07 25.54 38.69
CA PHE A 720 -4.35 26.55 39.74
C PHE A 720 -4.47 27.97 39.14
N ASP A 721 -3.72 28.26 38.08
CA ASP A 721 -3.81 29.56 37.38
C ASP A 721 -4.99 29.60 36.42
N CYS A 722 -5.27 28.48 35.73
CA CYS A 722 -6.32 28.41 34.72
C CYS A 722 -7.71 28.11 35.29
N LYS A 723 -7.80 27.55 36.51
CA LYS A 723 -9.04 27.22 37.24
C LYS A 723 -10.12 26.52 36.42
N GLY A 724 -9.70 25.69 35.49
CA GLY A 724 -10.57 24.94 34.60
C GLY A 724 -11.27 25.76 33.50
N GLU A 725 -10.89 27.01 33.31
CA GLU A 725 -11.50 27.91 32.29
C GLU A 725 -10.78 27.85 30.93
N GLN A 726 -9.54 27.34 30.90
CA GLN A 726 -8.71 27.32 29.69
C GLN A 726 -8.51 25.92 29.16
N VAL A 727 -8.10 25.80 27.88
CA VAL A 727 -7.78 24.54 27.24
C VAL A 727 -6.36 24.56 26.68
N TYR A 728 -5.71 23.41 26.78
CA TYR A 728 -4.40 23.21 26.21
C TYR A 728 -4.48 22.95 24.70
N ARG A 729 -3.57 23.56 23.95
CA ARG A 729 -3.45 23.32 22.49
C ARG A 729 -1.99 23.32 22.06
N LEU A 730 -1.62 22.34 21.24
CA LEU A 730 -0.37 22.37 20.51
C LEU A 730 -0.50 23.36 19.35
N LEU A 731 0.36 24.35 19.28
CA LEU A 731 0.34 25.40 18.24
C LEU A 731 1.27 25.05 17.09
N ASP A 732 2.51 24.65 17.41
CA ASP A 732 3.52 24.36 16.41
C ASP A 732 4.52 23.35 16.97
N CYS A 733 5.05 22.48 16.11
CA CYS A 733 6.17 21.64 16.47
C CYS A 733 7.04 21.30 15.25
N THR A 734 8.32 21.12 15.50
CA THR A 734 9.26 20.62 14.51
C THR A 734 9.80 19.28 15.00
N LEU A 735 9.72 18.27 14.14
CA LEU A 735 10.13 16.90 14.43
C LEU A 735 11.23 16.49 13.47
N THR A 736 12.32 15.95 14.01
CA THR A 736 13.45 15.45 13.21
C THR A 736 13.68 13.99 13.57
N TYR A 737 13.60 13.13 12.58
CA TYR A 737 13.89 11.70 12.71
C TYR A 737 15.33 11.45 12.31
N LEU A 738 16.05 10.69 13.13
CA LEU A 738 17.44 10.35 12.91
C LEU A 738 17.62 8.87 12.55
N ASP A 739 16.57 8.06 12.70
CA ASP A 739 16.59 6.63 12.48
C ASP A 739 15.20 6.08 12.08
N ASP A 740 15.12 4.78 11.77
CA ASP A 740 13.88 4.08 11.45
C ASP A 740 12.91 4.07 12.63
N MET A 741 11.60 3.92 12.31
CA MET A 741 10.56 3.84 13.32
C MET A 741 10.75 2.62 14.22
N PRO A 742 10.44 2.76 15.53
CA PRO A 742 10.56 1.68 16.49
C PRO A 742 9.63 0.51 16.19
N LEU A 743 10.03 -0.67 16.67
CA LEU A 743 9.30 -1.92 16.54
C LEU A 743 8.57 -2.28 17.85
N GLU A 744 7.58 -3.14 17.72
CA GLU A 744 6.94 -3.79 18.86
C GLU A 744 7.94 -4.47 19.79
N GLY A 745 7.66 -4.48 21.09
CA GLY A 745 8.56 -5.02 22.12
C GLY A 745 9.74 -4.12 22.46
N GLN A 746 9.94 -2.99 21.77
CA GLN A 746 10.97 -2.02 22.12
C GLN A 746 10.47 -1.00 23.14
N THR A 747 11.38 -0.44 23.93
CA THR A 747 11.11 0.65 24.87
C THR A 747 11.59 1.97 24.28
N LEU A 748 10.70 2.95 24.19
CA LEU A 748 11.01 4.35 23.89
C LEU A 748 11.23 5.11 25.19
N ARG A 749 12.32 5.86 25.28
CA ARG A 749 12.60 6.78 26.39
C ARG A 749 12.53 8.21 25.89
N TYR A 750 11.73 9.02 26.55
CA TYR A 750 11.56 10.45 26.24
C TYR A 750 12.18 11.30 27.33
N GLU A 751 13.10 12.18 26.97
CA GLU A 751 13.63 13.24 27.83
C GLU A 751 12.95 14.55 27.39
N ILE A 752 12.03 15.02 28.21
CA ILE A 752 11.15 16.16 27.93
C ILE A 752 11.56 17.32 28.83
N SER A 753 11.74 18.49 28.24
CA SER A 753 12.09 19.71 28.97
C SER A 753 11.22 20.90 28.58
N ILE A 754 10.76 21.67 29.56
CA ILE A 754 10.22 22.99 29.35
C ILE A 754 11.36 23.99 29.53
N ASN A 755 11.70 24.70 28.45
CA ASN A 755 12.84 25.61 28.45
C ASN A 755 12.44 27.03 28.84
N SER A 756 11.21 27.44 28.51
CA SER A 756 10.72 28.77 28.79
C SER A 756 9.19 28.83 28.82
N PHE A 757 8.70 29.90 29.48
CA PHE A 757 7.30 30.27 29.63
C PHE A 757 7.10 31.69 29.14
N ALA A 758 5.97 31.98 28.51
CA ALA A 758 5.59 33.35 28.18
C ALA A 758 4.09 33.52 28.41
N LYS A 759 3.70 34.76 28.82
CA LYS A 759 2.30 35.12 28.97
C LYS A 759 1.95 36.20 27.96
N HIS A 760 0.89 35.96 27.22
CA HIS A 760 0.36 36.93 26.26
C HIS A 760 -1.16 37.06 26.52
N ASP A 761 -1.60 38.22 26.99
CA ASP A 761 -2.95 38.45 27.47
C ASP A 761 -3.33 37.43 28.57
N GLN A 762 -4.38 36.67 28.32
CA GLN A 762 -4.82 35.57 29.21
C GLN A 762 -4.17 34.23 28.85
N ASN A 763 -3.38 34.17 27.79
CA ASN A 763 -2.80 32.93 27.29
C ASN A 763 -1.42 32.70 27.91
N LEU A 764 -1.15 31.45 28.28
CA LEU A 764 0.15 30.94 28.71
C LEU A 764 0.79 30.11 27.64
N LEU A 765 2.00 30.46 27.24
CA LEU A 765 2.78 29.74 26.23
C LEU A 765 3.89 28.93 26.89
N PHE A 766 4.08 27.70 26.45
CA PHE A 766 5.12 26.81 26.92
C PHE A 766 5.99 26.36 25.73
N PHE A 767 7.30 26.40 25.95
CA PHE A 767 8.28 25.99 24.93
C PHE A 767 8.97 24.72 25.40
N PHE A 768 8.66 23.64 24.71
CA PHE A 768 9.16 22.31 25.03
C PHE A 768 10.23 21.86 24.04
N ASN A 769 11.20 21.13 24.57
CA ASN A 769 12.01 20.23 23.76
C ASN A 769 11.85 18.82 24.29
N TYR A 770 11.84 17.83 23.42
CA TYR A 770 12.01 16.45 23.83
C TYR A 770 12.96 15.70 22.89
N GLU A 771 13.67 14.74 23.47
CA GLU A 771 14.53 13.80 22.77
C GLU A 771 13.98 12.41 23.05
N CYS A 772 13.89 11.56 22.02
CA CYS A 772 13.41 10.20 22.13
C CYS A 772 14.53 9.23 21.78
N PHE A 773 14.72 8.22 22.62
CA PHE A 773 15.77 7.20 22.48
C PHE A 773 15.15 5.81 22.45
N ARG A 774 15.73 4.90 21.64
CA ARG A 774 15.52 3.47 21.78
C ARG A 774 16.56 2.90 22.75
N HIS A 775 16.20 1.90 23.52
CA HIS A 775 17.07 1.33 24.57
C HIS A 775 18.38 0.66 24.07
N ILE A 776 18.63 0.62 22.76
CA ILE A 776 19.87 0.16 22.13
C ILE A 776 20.35 1.28 21.19
N LEU A 777 21.23 2.15 21.71
CA LEU A 777 22.13 3.07 20.98
C LEU A 777 21.67 3.60 19.61
N ILE A 778 20.63 4.42 19.53
CA ILE A 778 20.46 5.35 18.39
C ILE A 778 19.63 6.54 18.87
N GLU A 779 20.13 7.74 18.63
CA GLU A 779 19.57 9.00 19.10
C GLU A 779 18.53 9.56 18.12
N PHE A 780 17.29 9.82 18.60
CA PHE A 780 16.41 10.80 17.98
C PHE A 780 16.71 12.16 18.64
N LYS A 781 17.04 13.15 17.86
CA LYS A 781 17.32 14.50 18.41
C LYS A 781 16.26 15.51 18.03
N ARG A 782 15.73 16.13 19.05
CA ARG A 782 15.15 17.47 19.21
C ARG A 782 13.84 17.79 18.50
N VAL A 783 12.79 17.82 19.29
CA VAL A 783 11.53 18.47 18.93
C VAL A 783 11.40 19.76 19.74
N THR A 784 11.14 20.88 19.08
CA THR A 784 10.72 22.11 19.73
C THR A 784 9.22 22.24 19.60
N LYS A 785 8.48 22.22 20.69
CA LYS A 785 7.03 22.43 20.74
C LYS A 785 6.71 23.80 21.31
N ILE A 786 5.71 24.45 20.74
CA ILE A 786 5.08 25.66 21.31
C ILE A 786 3.64 25.27 21.60
N SER A 787 3.23 25.34 22.84
CA SER A 787 1.86 25.08 23.27
C SER A 787 1.26 26.28 23.98
N ILE A 788 -0.05 26.46 23.88
CA ILE A 788 -0.79 27.59 24.45
C ILE A 788 -1.96 27.09 25.30
N PHE A 789 -2.19 27.74 26.40
CA PHE A 789 -3.47 27.73 27.10
C PHE A 789 -4.28 28.94 26.71
N SER A 790 -5.43 28.74 26.10
CA SER A 790 -6.36 29.79 25.67
C SER A 790 -7.77 29.58 26.20
#